data_f91ef74c762dbb1385fbcb0bc0a7eecc
#
_entry.id   f91ef74c762dbb1385fbcb0bc0a7eecc
#
_cell.length_a   1.000
_cell.length_b   1.000
_cell.length_c   1.000
_cell.angle_alpha   90.00
_cell.angle_beta   90.00
_cell.angle_gamma   90.00
#
_symmetry.space_group_name_H-M   'P 1'
#
loop_
_entity.id
_entity.type
_entity.pdbx_description
1 polymer ?
#
loop_
_entity_poly.entity_id
_entity_poly.type
_entity_poly.pdbx_seq_one_letter_code
_entity_poly.pdbx_strand_id
1 'polypeptide(L)'
;MPQDSIMHDASPSRGTTDVTRLREVLKYITDVGTSLRLQMDVNTLLRQVAVATCEALRFRHSVLYLLETDGLFHMQATSGVSVQEETYLRQHPLPNTIVALLMNATYRINASYFIPAESSLWQNEQFASHFLMGGEQPDTALATSPSYLSCDVWRPVDLLVVPLISADNMLLGLLTPGNPLDNLRPDAEIMACLELFANQAAIVIEGARLYESVRQSSEERAALIEIGRALFAPDALHDLYSVYKTIYEQVRRVMPTDAFIVSRYYRASDRLVMDYIVDEGIVYPPEAYVCIPTRVRKLLSKEATAFLYSTQEEYRDYVEVNYVEVVDNLFGNNRPSESLLFVPIHYGEEPLGLISVQSYEPGVYTQRHVEMLQEIGVQAGIAITNARLYTEQREAVKRAQESEQLKNHFLMTASHELRTPLTAIQGYLELLSIHDYSLSDNDKSRFITNARRASEEVILMLSNVMDTSHIDQKEIQLNLGPVQLCRAILPILDIMDPTIVREKRVVEVLVAENLSIWADESRLRQVLLNIVGNALKYTPAATRIAMSAETADWNSIHYRMTPTYRTQSAQTPQHEERFVVLAIRDWGMGIAPEDQERLFFRFVRLPNAVSSKQRGAGLGLYLCRQIIEAMNGYIWVESTGVAGEGTTFLIALPQHKE
;
A
#
# COMPACT_ATOMS: atom_id res chain seq x y z
N MET A 1 -12.00 99.91 -54.62
CA MET A 1 -12.99 99.55 -53.63
C MET A 1 -13.21 98.05 -53.69
N PRO A 2 -12.70 97.23 -52.75
CA PRO A 2 -13.06 95.85 -52.62
C PRO A 2 -13.92 95.59 -51.41
N GLN A 3 -14.84 94.71 -51.57
CA GLN A 3 -15.75 94.20 -50.53
C GLN A 3 -15.07 93.10 -49.69
N ASP A 4 -15.22 93.27 -48.40
CA ASP A 4 -14.87 92.26 -47.41
C ASP A 4 -15.78 91.04 -47.43
N SER A 5 -15.21 89.84 -47.54
CA SER A 5 -15.91 88.58 -47.30
C SER A 5 -15.47 88.04 -45.97
N ILE A 6 -16.39 88.04 -45.03
CA ILE A 6 -16.30 87.42 -43.68
C ILE A 6 -16.30 85.90 -43.90
N MET A 7 -15.17 85.23 -43.48
CA MET A 7 -15.13 83.78 -43.32
C MET A 7 -15.82 83.42 -42.00
N HIS A 8 -16.91 82.70 -42.14
CA HIS A 8 -17.50 81.97 -41.03
C HIS A 8 -16.64 80.70 -40.71
N ASP A 9 -16.05 80.75 -39.59
CA ASP A 9 -15.39 79.60 -39.03
C ASP A 9 -16.48 78.58 -38.60
N ALA A 10 -16.65 77.54 -39.37
CA ALA A 10 -17.58 76.46 -39.03
C ALA A 10 -16.88 75.49 -38.09
N SER A 11 -17.20 75.53 -36.79
CA SER A 11 -16.89 74.50 -35.81
C SER A 11 -17.33 73.16 -36.34
N PRO A 12 -16.48 72.13 -36.30
CA PRO A 12 -16.87 70.81 -36.75
C PRO A 12 -18.00 70.24 -35.88
N SER A 13 -19.11 69.89 -36.53
CA SER A 13 -20.29 69.34 -35.88
C SER A 13 -19.95 67.98 -35.25
N ARG A 14 -20.27 67.84 -33.91
CA ARG A 14 -20.07 66.66 -33.11
C ARG A 14 -20.56 65.32 -33.72
N GLY A 15 -21.51 65.32 -34.62
CA GLY A 15 -22.20 64.14 -35.13
C GLY A 15 -21.43 63.24 -36.10
N THR A 16 -20.39 63.77 -36.83
CA THR A 16 -19.58 62.93 -37.74
C THR A 16 -18.38 62.27 -37.08
N THR A 17 -17.92 62.79 -35.90
CA THR A 17 -16.84 62.27 -35.11
C THR A 17 -17.29 61.05 -34.35
N ASP A 18 -18.56 60.98 -33.93
CA ASP A 18 -19.12 59.93 -33.06
C ASP A 18 -19.25 58.57 -33.77
N VAL A 19 -19.65 58.52 -35.04
CA VAL A 19 -19.81 57.23 -35.77
C VAL A 19 -18.47 56.55 -36.04
N THR A 20 -17.42 57.30 -36.27
CA THR A 20 -16.07 56.77 -36.51
C THR A 20 -15.51 56.25 -35.21
N ARG A 21 -15.74 56.94 -34.12
CA ARG A 21 -15.35 56.57 -32.77
C ARG A 21 -16.02 55.25 -32.31
N LEU A 22 -17.33 55.15 -32.53
CA LEU A 22 -18.08 53.94 -32.21
C LEU A 22 -17.58 52.71 -33.00
N ARG A 23 -17.18 52.91 -34.27
CA ARG A 23 -16.58 51.86 -35.11
C ARG A 23 -15.23 51.41 -34.61
N GLU A 24 -14.38 52.30 -34.15
CA GLU A 24 -13.08 51.97 -33.55
C GLU A 24 -13.26 51.18 -32.23
N VAL A 25 -14.16 51.64 -31.37
CA VAL A 25 -14.53 50.96 -30.13
C VAL A 25 -15.06 49.54 -30.42
N LEU A 26 -15.99 49.39 -31.37
CA LEU A 26 -16.52 48.09 -31.77
C LEU A 26 -15.45 47.15 -32.35
N LYS A 27 -14.51 47.74 -33.12
CA LYS A 27 -13.39 46.97 -33.66
C LYS A 27 -12.49 46.42 -32.52
N TYR A 28 -12.11 47.27 -31.55
CA TYR A 28 -11.32 46.85 -30.38
C TYR A 28 -12.05 45.77 -29.55
N ILE A 29 -13.36 45.93 -29.32
CA ILE A 29 -14.17 44.93 -28.62
C ILE A 29 -14.19 43.58 -29.38
N THR A 30 -14.30 43.65 -30.73
CA THR A 30 -14.30 42.43 -31.55
C THR A 30 -12.93 41.78 -31.57
N ASP A 31 -11.85 42.55 -31.62
CA ASP A 31 -10.48 42.08 -31.64
C ASP A 31 -10.10 41.44 -30.29
N VAL A 32 -10.51 42.02 -29.17
CA VAL A 32 -10.38 41.45 -27.83
C VAL A 32 -11.19 40.14 -27.69
N GLY A 33 -12.44 40.13 -28.18
CA GLY A 33 -13.29 38.92 -28.15
C GLY A 33 -12.79 37.79 -29.07
N THR A 34 -12.11 38.11 -30.19
CA THR A 34 -11.50 37.09 -31.05
C THR A 34 -10.17 36.59 -30.54
N SER A 35 -9.41 37.41 -29.80
CA SER A 35 -8.15 37.03 -29.14
C SER A 35 -8.32 35.97 -28.03
N LEU A 36 -9.50 35.87 -27.43
CA LEU A 36 -9.88 34.79 -26.50
C LEU A 36 -9.79 33.37 -27.13
N ARG A 37 -9.93 33.27 -28.47
CA ARG A 37 -9.83 31.98 -29.18
C ARG A 37 -8.38 31.52 -29.43
N LEU A 38 -7.37 32.37 -29.13
CA LEU A 38 -5.98 32.19 -29.55
C LEU A 38 -4.99 31.96 -28.36
N GLN A 39 -5.42 31.52 -27.19
CA GLN A 39 -4.53 31.24 -26.04
C GLN A 39 -3.65 32.42 -25.61
N MET A 40 -4.14 33.63 -25.60
CA MET A 40 -3.38 34.79 -25.12
C MET A 40 -3.37 34.85 -23.58
N ASP A 41 -2.23 35.24 -23.02
CA ASP A 41 -2.05 35.49 -21.58
C ASP A 41 -2.98 36.63 -21.11
N VAL A 42 -3.61 36.46 -19.94
CA VAL A 42 -4.53 37.42 -19.29
C VAL A 42 -3.88 38.81 -19.20
N ASN A 43 -2.61 38.91 -18.86
CA ASN A 43 -1.89 40.18 -18.73
C ASN A 43 -1.81 40.94 -20.05
N THR A 44 -1.65 40.23 -21.15
CA THR A 44 -1.64 40.84 -22.50
C THR A 44 -3.01 41.42 -22.86
N LEU A 45 -4.09 40.70 -22.52
CA LEU A 45 -5.46 41.18 -22.75
C LEU A 45 -5.81 42.40 -21.89
N LEU A 46 -5.44 42.39 -20.61
CA LEU A 46 -5.65 43.52 -19.72
C LEU A 46 -4.89 44.77 -20.17
N ARG A 47 -3.66 44.58 -20.69
CA ARG A 47 -2.89 45.66 -21.28
C ARG A 47 -3.58 46.23 -22.51
N GLN A 48 -4.15 45.38 -23.38
CA GLN A 48 -4.93 45.83 -24.53
C GLN A 48 -6.15 46.65 -24.12
N VAL A 49 -6.87 46.26 -23.06
CA VAL A 49 -7.99 47.04 -22.51
C VAL A 49 -7.52 48.41 -22.03
N ALA A 50 -6.41 48.50 -21.30
CA ALA A 50 -5.86 49.77 -20.85
C ALA A 50 -5.43 50.67 -22.01
N VAL A 51 -4.77 50.10 -23.05
CA VAL A 51 -4.39 50.82 -24.28
C VAL A 51 -5.61 51.30 -25.06
N ALA A 52 -6.61 50.43 -25.26
CA ALA A 52 -7.85 50.79 -25.94
C ALA A 52 -8.61 51.92 -25.24
N THR A 53 -8.62 51.94 -23.93
CA THR A 53 -9.20 53.04 -23.14
C THR A 53 -8.51 54.39 -23.43
N CYS A 54 -7.17 54.39 -23.58
CA CYS A 54 -6.43 55.61 -23.94
C CYS A 54 -6.62 56.00 -25.39
N GLU A 55 -6.51 55.09 -26.33
CA GLU A 55 -6.52 55.39 -27.78
C GLU A 55 -7.95 55.64 -28.34
N ALA A 56 -8.89 54.73 -28.03
CA ALA A 56 -10.25 54.83 -28.59
C ALA A 56 -11.11 55.84 -27.82
N LEU A 57 -10.99 55.95 -26.51
CA LEU A 57 -11.80 56.84 -25.66
C LEU A 57 -11.09 58.13 -25.30
N ARG A 58 -9.84 58.31 -25.78
CA ARG A 58 -9.05 59.54 -25.69
C ARG A 58 -8.76 60.03 -24.25
N PHE A 59 -8.41 59.08 -23.38
CA PHE A 59 -7.85 59.37 -22.08
C PHE A 59 -6.31 59.41 -22.16
N ARG A 60 -5.69 60.24 -21.30
CA ARG A 60 -4.21 60.31 -21.27
C ARG A 60 -3.60 59.12 -20.61
N HIS A 61 -4.25 58.56 -19.61
CA HIS A 61 -3.81 57.34 -18.92
C HIS A 61 -5.00 56.49 -18.50
N SER A 62 -4.69 55.22 -18.28
CA SER A 62 -5.64 54.22 -17.79
C SER A 62 -4.90 53.23 -16.92
N VAL A 63 -5.47 52.89 -15.76
CA VAL A 63 -4.95 51.88 -14.85
C VAL A 63 -6.02 50.83 -14.58
N LEU A 64 -5.61 49.55 -14.58
CA LEU A 64 -6.50 48.43 -14.36
C LEU A 64 -6.00 47.67 -13.14
N TYR A 65 -6.87 47.52 -12.16
CA TYR A 65 -6.64 46.76 -10.91
C TYR A 65 -7.47 45.51 -10.93
N LEU A 66 -6.92 44.39 -10.36
CA LEU A 66 -7.66 43.16 -10.10
C LEU A 66 -7.61 42.80 -8.62
N LEU A 67 -8.72 42.29 -8.13
CA LEU A 67 -8.81 41.69 -6.80
C LEU A 67 -8.07 40.36 -6.78
N GLU A 68 -7.07 40.22 -5.89
CA GLU A 68 -6.33 39.00 -5.65
C GLU A 68 -6.77 38.28 -4.38
N THR A 69 -6.18 37.12 -4.13
CA THR A 69 -6.54 36.22 -3.01
C THR A 69 -6.23 36.81 -1.62
N ASP A 70 -5.32 37.80 -1.55
CA ASP A 70 -4.98 38.54 -0.33
C ASP A 70 -6.04 39.60 0.05
N GLY A 71 -7.08 39.77 -0.78
CA GLY A 71 -8.14 40.75 -0.57
C GLY A 71 -7.77 42.18 -0.97
N LEU A 72 -6.66 42.40 -1.66
CA LEU A 72 -6.20 43.66 -2.19
C LEU A 72 -6.39 43.77 -3.69
N PHE A 73 -6.56 45.00 -4.20
CA PHE A 73 -6.63 45.27 -5.63
C PHE A 73 -5.25 45.64 -6.15
N HIS A 74 -4.61 44.69 -6.85
CA HIS A 74 -3.28 44.86 -7.44
C HIS A 74 -3.36 45.44 -8.84
N MET A 75 -2.46 46.37 -9.13
CA MET A 75 -2.32 46.93 -10.47
C MET A 75 -1.77 45.87 -11.43
N GLN A 76 -2.54 45.55 -12.46
CA GLN A 76 -2.20 44.52 -13.45
C GLN A 76 -1.77 45.09 -14.80
N ALA A 77 -2.40 46.18 -15.22
CA ALA A 77 -2.08 46.81 -16.50
C ALA A 77 -2.23 48.35 -16.44
N THR A 78 -1.38 49.03 -17.19
CA THR A 78 -1.44 50.49 -17.33
C THR A 78 -1.23 50.89 -18.79
N SER A 79 -1.71 52.09 -19.16
CA SER A 79 -1.39 52.77 -20.40
C SER A 79 -1.28 54.26 -20.15
N GLY A 80 -0.32 54.94 -20.78
CA GLY A 80 -0.12 56.37 -20.64
C GLY A 80 0.44 56.87 -19.28
N VAL A 81 0.90 55.94 -18.42
CA VAL A 81 1.47 56.21 -17.09
C VAL A 81 2.99 56.19 -17.19
N SER A 82 3.67 57.05 -16.43
CA SER A 82 5.15 57.06 -16.37
C SER A 82 5.69 55.82 -15.66
N VAL A 83 6.93 55.45 -15.91
CA VAL A 83 7.59 54.28 -15.28
C VAL A 83 7.68 54.43 -13.74
N GLN A 84 7.83 55.66 -13.25
CA GLN A 84 7.87 55.91 -11.82
C GLN A 84 6.50 55.72 -11.17
N GLU A 85 5.42 56.21 -11.82
CA GLU A 85 4.04 55.98 -11.40
C GLU A 85 3.66 54.53 -11.43
N GLU A 86 4.01 53.80 -12.48
CA GLU A 86 3.74 52.37 -12.60
C GLU A 86 4.41 51.59 -11.43
N THR A 87 5.68 51.93 -11.11
CA THR A 87 6.39 51.28 -10.01
C THR A 87 5.72 51.55 -8.68
N TYR A 88 5.27 52.78 -8.45
CA TYR A 88 4.56 53.16 -7.26
C TYR A 88 3.24 52.39 -7.12
N LEU A 89 2.40 52.39 -8.16
CA LEU A 89 1.10 51.70 -8.16
C LEU A 89 1.25 50.19 -7.91
N ARG A 90 2.33 49.60 -8.39
CA ARG A 90 2.65 48.19 -8.19
C ARG A 90 2.98 47.87 -6.72
N GLN A 91 3.65 48.80 -6.04
CA GLN A 91 4.05 48.63 -4.63
C GLN A 91 2.93 48.98 -3.65
N HIS A 92 1.88 49.72 -4.08
CA HIS A 92 0.80 50.20 -3.25
C HIS A 92 -0.56 49.70 -3.76
N PRO A 93 -0.91 48.42 -3.55
CA PRO A 93 -2.22 47.90 -3.90
C PRO A 93 -3.34 48.59 -3.14
N LEU A 94 -4.52 48.68 -3.75
CA LEU A 94 -5.67 49.34 -3.15
C LEU A 94 -6.38 48.41 -2.16
N PRO A 95 -6.51 48.81 -0.87
CA PRO A 95 -7.29 48.04 0.09
C PRO A 95 -8.79 48.07 -0.21
N ASN A 96 -9.49 47.01 0.16
CA ASN A 96 -10.95 46.91 0.02
C ASN A 96 -11.69 48.07 0.70
N THR A 97 -11.13 48.61 1.78
CA THR A 97 -11.69 49.80 2.49
C THR A 97 -11.69 51.05 1.63
N ILE A 98 -10.64 51.27 0.84
CA ILE A 98 -10.55 52.40 -0.12
C ILE A 98 -11.53 52.18 -1.27
N VAL A 99 -11.60 50.96 -1.81
CA VAL A 99 -12.53 50.63 -2.89
C VAL A 99 -13.99 50.79 -2.46
N ALA A 100 -14.33 50.47 -1.21
CA ALA A 100 -15.67 50.70 -0.64
C ALA A 100 -16.02 52.21 -0.56
N LEU A 101 -15.04 53.06 -0.31
CA LEU A 101 -15.25 54.54 -0.33
C LEU A 101 -15.47 55.04 -1.78
N LEU A 102 -14.72 54.53 -2.76
CA LEU A 102 -14.88 54.84 -4.18
C LEU A 102 -16.26 54.45 -4.71
N MET A 103 -16.75 53.29 -4.30
CA MET A 103 -18.02 52.72 -4.81
C MET A 103 -19.22 53.15 -3.98
N ASN A 104 -19.13 54.31 -3.31
CA ASN A 104 -20.28 54.90 -2.58
C ASN A 104 -21.37 55.37 -3.53
N ALA A 105 -22.63 55.10 -3.20
CA ALA A 105 -23.80 55.45 -4.02
C ALA A 105 -23.87 56.96 -4.36
N THR A 106 -23.29 57.84 -3.53
CA THR A 106 -23.22 59.29 -3.78
C THR A 106 -22.45 59.65 -5.04
N TYR A 107 -21.46 58.82 -5.45
CA TYR A 107 -20.60 59.05 -6.59
C TYR A 107 -21.00 58.24 -7.83
N ARG A 108 -22.08 57.50 -7.74
CA ARG A 108 -22.50 56.57 -8.77
C ARG A 108 -23.11 57.29 -9.95
N ILE A 109 -22.59 57.03 -11.17
CA ILE A 109 -23.13 57.42 -12.48
C ILE A 109 -23.29 56.15 -13.30
N ASN A 110 -24.53 55.72 -13.55
CA ASN A 110 -24.85 54.43 -14.20
C ASN A 110 -24.24 53.22 -13.43
N ALA A 111 -23.37 52.46 -14.07
CA ALA A 111 -22.60 51.38 -13.48
C ALA A 111 -21.21 51.83 -12.93
N SER A 112 -20.83 53.07 -13.19
CA SER A 112 -19.52 53.64 -12.84
C SER A 112 -19.61 54.65 -11.71
N TYR A 113 -18.47 55.11 -11.19
CA TYR A 113 -18.37 56.05 -10.10
C TYR A 113 -17.45 57.20 -10.47
N PHE A 114 -17.91 58.45 -10.23
CA PHE A 114 -17.16 59.67 -10.48
C PHE A 114 -16.98 60.46 -9.17
N ILE A 115 -15.74 60.66 -8.79
CA ILE A 115 -15.36 61.38 -7.58
C ILE A 115 -14.82 62.77 -8.04
N PRO A 116 -15.58 63.84 -7.87
CA PRO A 116 -15.16 65.18 -8.30
C PRO A 116 -14.06 65.73 -7.35
N ALA A 117 -13.25 66.65 -7.89
CA ALA A 117 -12.15 67.29 -7.16
C ALA A 117 -12.61 68.02 -5.87
N GLU A 118 -13.85 68.50 -5.81
CA GLU A 118 -14.46 69.15 -4.64
C GLU A 118 -15.00 68.14 -3.61
N SER A 119 -14.85 66.84 -3.81
CA SER A 119 -15.34 65.84 -2.87
C SER A 119 -14.59 65.89 -1.55
N SER A 120 -15.32 65.77 -0.43
CA SER A 120 -14.74 65.64 0.91
C SER A 120 -13.87 64.38 1.08
N LEU A 121 -13.95 63.38 0.21
CA LEU A 121 -13.08 62.21 0.22
C LEU A 121 -11.60 62.58 0.08
N TRP A 122 -11.27 63.65 -0.65
CA TRP A 122 -9.89 64.11 -0.82
C TRP A 122 -9.27 64.68 0.44
N GLN A 123 -10.08 64.96 1.50
CA GLN A 123 -9.61 65.35 2.82
C GLN A 123 -9.23 64.17 3.70
N ASN A 124 -9.55 62.95 3.28
CA ASN A 124 -9.14 61.75 3.97
C ASN A 124 -7.70 61.37 3.55
N GLU A 125 -6.76 61.47 4.48
CA GLU A 125 -5.34 61.25 4.23
C GLU A 125 -5.05 59.84 3.67
N GLN A 126 -5.74 58.80 4.18
CA GLN A 126 -5.58 57.45 3.69
C GLN A 126 -6.06 57.27 2.26
N PHE A 127 -7.17 57.93 1.90
CA PHE A 127 -7.68 57.93 0.54
C PHE A 127 -6.77 58.70 -0.41
N ALA A 128 -6.42 59.93 -0.06
CA ALA A 128 -5.59 60.83 -0.88
C ALA A 128 -4.20 60.22 -1.16
N SER A 129 -3.57 59.58 -0.20
CA SER A 129 -2.24 58.95 -0.36
C SER A 129 -2.17 57.85 -1.43
N HIS A 130 -3.29 57.19 -1.75
CA HIS A 130 -3.33 56.18 -2.78
C HIS A 130 -3.41 56.75 -4.21
N PHE A 131 -3.90 57.95 -4.37
CA PHE A 131 -4.14 58.52 -5.71
C PHE A 131 -3.32 59.78 -5.98
N LEU A 132 -2.76 60.45 -4.95
CA LEU A 132 -1.93 61.65 -5.08
C LEU A 132 -0.47 61.32 -4.81
N MET A 133 0.32 61.28 -5.86
CA MET A 133 1.77 61.06 -5.73
C MET A 133 2.46 62.29 -5.13
N GLY A 134 3.31 62.09 -4.12
CA GLY A 134 4.18 63.12 -3.56
C GLY A 134 3.60 64.02 -2.49
N GLY A 135 2.39 63.74 -1.98
CA GLY A 135 1.80 64.50 -0.85
C GLY A 135 1.34 65.91 -1.24
N GLU A 136 1.24 66.22 -2.51
CA GLU A 136 0.61 67.45 -2.97
C GLU A 136 -0.89 67.40 -2.63
N GLN A 137 -1.28 68.14 -1.60
CA GLN A 137 -2.71 68.40 -1.38
C GLN A 137 -3.29 69.08 -2.61
N PRO A 138 -4.51 68.69 -3.06
CA PRO A 138 -5.16 69.39 -4.15
C PRO A 138 -5.13 70.88 -3.87
N ASP A 139 -4.47 71.61 -4.74
CA ASP A 139 -4.42 73.06 -4.59
C ASP A 139 -5.85 73.60 -4.68
N THR A 140 -6.49 73.79 -3.54
CA THR A 140 -7.85 74.32 -3.41
C THR A 140 -7.96 75.73 -4.03
N ALA A 141 -6.83 76.43 -4.26
CA ALA A 141 -6.81 77.68 -4.98
C ALA A 141 -7.02 77.53 -6.47
N LEU A 142 -6.60 76.43 -7.10
CA LEU A 142 -6.89 76.09 -8.51
C LEU A 142 -8.37 75.74 -8.71
N ALA A 143 -9.05 75.16 -7.71
CA ALA A 143 -10.48 74.88 -7.76
C ALA A 143 -11.38 76.12 -7.87
N THR A 144 -10.89 77.27 -7.49
CA THR A 144 -11.62 78.56 -7.53
C THR A 144 -11.27 79.44 -8.74
N SER A 145 -10.39 78.96 -9.64
CA SER A 145 -10.05 79.70 -10.83
C SER A 145 -11.26 79.83 -11.78
N PRO A 146 -11.55 81.03 -12.35
CA PRO A 146 -12.70 81.26 -13.23
C PRO A 146 -12.81 80.34 -14.45
N SER A 147 -11.69 79.74 -14.93
CA SER A 147 -11.65 78.79 -16.05
C SER A 147 -12.22 77.39 -15.71
N TYR A 148 -12.45 77.07 -14.45
CA TYR A 148 -12.98 75.77 -13.97
C TYR A 148 -14.40 75.89 -13.39
N LEU A 149 -15.10 77.02 -13.59
CA LEU A 149 -16.46 77.21 -13.09
C LEU A 149 -17.54 76.44 -13.91
N SER A 150 -17.20 75.93 -15.07
CA SER A 150 -18.10 75.04 -15.84
C SER A 150 -18.11 73.66 -15.22
N CYS A 151 -19.29 73.09 -14.94
CA CYS A 151 -19.46 71.72 -14.39
C CYS A 151 -19.00 70.61 -15.36
N ASP A 152 -18.72 70.96 -16.62
CA ASP A 152 -18.32 70.02 -17.65
C ASP A 152 -16.80 69.87 -17.84
N VAL A 153 -15.98 70.67 -17.13
CA VAL A 153 -14.50 70.63 -17.22
C VAL A 153 -13.92 69.60 -16.26
N TRP A 154 -13.03 68.73 -16.83
CA TRP A 154 -12.25 67.79 -16.02
C TRP A 154 -11.18 68.52 -15.21
N ARG A 155 -11.10 68.23 -13.92
CA ARG A 155 -10.09 68.80 -13.03
C ARG A 155 -8.98 67.78 -12.71
N PRO A 156 -7.75 68.20 -12.39
CA PRO A 156 -6.61 67.33 -12.22
C PRO A 156 -6.79 66.18 -11.26
N VAL A 157 -7.62 66.32 -10.23
CA VAL A 157 -7.90 65.29 -9.19
C VAL A 157 -9.27 64.61 -9.35
N ASP A 158 -10.03 64.95 -10.41
CA ASP A 158 -11.25 64.21 -10.74
C ASP A 158 -10.87 62.72 -10.98
N LEU A 159 -11.60 61.79 -10.36
CA LEU A 159 -11.34 60.36 -10.45
C LEU A 159 -12.58 59.65 -11.00
N LEU A 160 -12.37 58.89 -12.04
CA LEU A 160 -13.40 58.03 -12.64
C LEU A 160 -13.01 56.57 -12.37
N VAL A 161 -13.97 55.79 -11.86
CA VAL A 161 -13.80 54.39 -11.55
C VAL A 161 -14.90 53.59 -12.24
N VAL A 162 -14.50 52.62 -13.04
CA VAL A 162 -15.40 51.74 -13.75
C VAL A 162 -15.16 50.32 -13.19
N PRO A 163 -16.12 49.74 -12.49
CA PRO A 163 -15.95 48.42 -11.87
C PRO A 163 -16.02 47.32 -12.94
N LEU A 164 -15.15 46.31 -12.81
CA LEU A 164 -15.21 45.08 -13.55
C LEU A 164 -16.02 44.08 -12.73
N ILE A 165 -17.23 43.79 -13.21
CA ILE A 165 -18.20 42.96 -12.49
C ILE A 165 -18.42 41.67 -13.29
N SER A 166 -18.34 40.49 -12.56
CA SER A 166 -18.63 39.19 -13.15
C SER A 166 -20.10 39.00 -13.47
N ALA A 167 -20.44 37.95 -14.22
CA ALA A 167 -21.82 37.54 -14.46
C ALA A 167 -22.63 37.28 -13.18
N ASP A 168 -21.96 36.82 -12.12
CA ASP A 168 -22.53 36.56 -10.77
C ASP A 168 -22.55 37.82 -9.88
N ASN A 169 -22.36 38.99 -10.45
CA ASN A 169 -22.34 40.29 -9.73
C ASN A 169 -21.21 40.45 -8.70
N MET A 170 -20.09 39.73 -8.88
CA MET A 170 -18.90 39.86 -8.05
C MET A 170 -17.94 40.90 -8.63
N LEU A 171 -17.34 41.72 -7.78
CA LEU A 171 -16.34 42.70 -8.18
C LEU A 171 -15.00 41.99 -8.44
N LEU A 172 -14.57 41.96 -9.69
CA LEU A 172 -13.30 41.34 -10.11
C LEU A 172 -12.14 42.34 -10.13
N GLY A 173 -12.42 43.61 -10.36
CA GLY A 173 -11.40 44.63 -10.49
C GLY A 173 -11.98 46.02 -10.76
N LEU A 174 -11.10 46.97 -11.07
CA LEU A 174 -11.42 48.36 -11.33
C LEU A 174 -10.63 48.84 -12.55
N LEU A 175 -11.27 49.58 -13.43
CA LEU A 175 -10.65 50.36 -14.50
C LEU A 175 -10.74 51.86 -14.11
N THR A 176 -9.61 52.54 -14.06
CA THR A 176 -9.51 53.94 -13.71
C THR A 176 -8.87 54.75 -14.83
N PRO A 177 -9.68 55.25 -15.80
CA PRO A 177 -9.21 56.20 -16.82
C PRO A 177 -9.08 57.57 -16.22
N GLY A 178 -8.08 58.31 -16.68
CA GLY A 178 -7.86 59.68 -16.19
C GLY A 178 -7.39 60.64 -17.25
N ASN A 179 -7.63 61.96 -16.96
CA ASN A 179 -7.23 63.07 -17.80
C ASN A 179 -7.68 62.96 -19.28
N PRO A 180 -8.98 63.16 -19.58
CA PRO A 180 -9.47 63.19 -20.97
C PRO A 180 -8.70 64.22 -21.81
N LEU A 181 -8.40 63.86 -23.08
CA LEU A 181 -7.61 64.74 -23.99
C LEU A 181 -8.30 66.04 -24.35
N ASP A 182 -9.63 66.10 -24.27
CA ASP A 182 -10.43 67.33 -24.50
C ASP A 182 -10.63 68.16 -23.20
N ASN A 183 -10.11 67.67 -22.09
CA ASN A 183 -10.28 68.25 -20.75
C ASN A 183 -11.74 68.41 -20.32
N LEU A 184 -12.67 67.65 -20.90
CA LEU A 184 -14.08 67.66 -20.53
C LEU A 184 -14.40 66.38 -19.71
N ARG A 185 -15.37 66.47 -18.80
CA ARG A 185 -15.92 65.32 -18.12
C ARG A 185 -16.60 64.38 -19.14
N PRO A 186 -16.41 63.08 -19.03
CA PRO A 186 -17.01 62.12 -19.92
C PRO A 186 -18.54 62.24 -19.95
N ASP A 187 -19.10 62.32 -21.16
CA ASP A 187 -20.54 62.28 -21.38
C ASP A 187 -21.12 60.87 -21.26
N ALA A 188 -22.45 60.73 -21.38
CA ALA A 188 -23.15 59.47 -21.23
C ALA A 188 -22.71 58.41 -22.27
N GLU A 189 -22.28 58.84 -23.46
CA GLU A 189 -21.82 57.92 -24.52
C GLU A 189 -20.44 57.36 -24.20
N ILE A 190 -19.50 58.20 -23.72
CA ILE A 190 -18.17 57.79 -23.31
C ILE A 190 -18.27 56.84 -22.09
N MET A 191 -19.17 57.16 -21.14
CA MET A 191 -19.43 56.28 -19.98
C MET A 191 -19.96 54.93 -20.40
N ALA A 192 -20.94 54.87 -21.30
CA ALA A 192 -21.46 53.62 -21.83
C ALA A 192 -20.38 52.78 -22.54
N CYS A 193 -19.47 53.43 -23.29
CA CYS A 193 -18.35 52.75 -23.92
C CYS A 193 -17.35 52.20 -22.89
N LEU A 194 -17.01 52.97 -21.85
CA LEU A 194 -16.14 52.49 -20.73
C LEU A 194 -16.72 51.30 -19.99
N GLU A 195 -18.03 51.35 -19.70
CA GLU A 195 -18.74 50.24 -19.05
C GLU A 195 -18.76 48.99 -19.94
N LEU A 196 -18.89 49.17 -21.27
CA LEU A 196 -18.81 48.07 -22.22
C LEU A 196 -17.40 47.44 -22.24
N PHE A 197 -16.32 48.25 -22.23
CA PHE A 197 -14.94 47.77 -22.11
C PHE A 197 -14.71 47.02 -20.78
N ALA A 198 -15.19 47.58 -19.67
CA ALA A 198 -15.08 46.95 -18.38
C ALA A 198 -15.80 45.60 -18.33
N ASN A 199 -17.01 45.50 -18.88
CA ASN A 199 -17.76 44.24 -18.97
C ASN A 199 -17.04 43.21 -19.86
N GLN A 200 -16.47 43.63 -21.00
CA GLN A 200 -15.67 42.71 -21.83
C GLN A 200 -14.40 42.22 -21.09
N ALA A 201 -13.71 43.15 -20.41
CA ALA A 201 -12.56 42.76 -19.58
C ALA A 201 -12.96 41.77 -18.48
N ALA A 202 -14.09 41.98 -17.80
CA ALA A 202 -14.61 41.09 -16.80
C ALA A 202 -14.87 39.67 -17.33
N ILE A 203 -15.54 39.54 -18.48
CA ILE A 203 -15.81 38.27 -19.17
C ILE A 203 -14.50 37.53 -19.48
N VAL A 204 -13.49 38.28 -19.99
CA VAL A 204 -12.18 37.71 -20.33
C VAL A 204 -11.45 37.19 -19.10
N ILE A 205 -11.43 37.98 -18.03
CA ILE A 205 -10.79 37.62 -16.78
C ILE A 205 -11.45 36.38 -16.18
N GLU A 206 -12.77 36.35 -16.14
CA GLU A 206 -13.53 35.21 -15.60
C GLU A 206 -13.30 33.95 -16.43
N GLY A 207 -13.36 34.08 -17.77
CA GLY A 207 -13.07 32.95 -18.67
C GLY A 207 -11.66 32.42 -18.54
N ALA A 208 -10.66 33.29 -18.37
CA ALA A 208 -9.27 32.90 -18.20
C ALA A 208 -9.03 32.20 -16.82
N ARG A 209 -9.62 32.73 -15.75
CA ARG A 209 -9.57 32.09 -14.42
C ARG A 209 -10.23 30.69 -14.43
N LEU A 210 -11.39 30.59 -15.07
CA LEU A 210 -12.08 29.30 -15.21
C LEU A 210 -11.27 28.30 -16.04
N TYR A 211 -10.71 28.75 -17.16
CA TYR A 211 -9.86 27.90 -18.02
C TYR A 211 -8.65 27.38 -17.27
N GLU A 212 -7.94 28.24 -16.54
CA GLU A 212 -6.77 27.84 -15.75
C GLU A 212 -7.15 26.86 -14.63
N SER A 213 -8.28 27.10 -13.95
CA SER A 213 -8.80 26.17 -12.94
C SER A 213 -9.14 24.79 -13.52
N VAL A 214 -9.80 24.75 -14.69
CA VAL A 214 -10.14 23.51 -15.38
C VAL A 214 -8.88 22.79 -15.88
N ARG A 215 -7.93 23.52 -16.45
CA ARG A 215 -6.65 22.98 -16.91
C ARG A 215 -5.90 22.33 -15.74
N GLN A 216 -5.78 23.05 -14.65
CA GLN A 216 -5.10 22.58 -13.43
C GLN A 216 -5.76 21.32 -12.85
N SER A 217 -7.10 21.33 -12.76
CA SER A 217 -7.86 20.13 -12.32
C SER A 217 -7.70 18.95 -13.28
N SER A 218 -7.60 19.22 -14.59
CA SER A 218 -7.37 18.16 -15.59
C SER A 218 -5.97 17.55 -15.48
N GLU A 219 -4.94 18.38 -15.26
CA GLU A 219 -3.55 17.92 -15.05
C GLU A 219 -3.43 17.09 -13.77
N GLU A 220 -4.09 17.51 -12.69
CA GLU A 220 -4.17 16.77 -11.44
C GLU A 220 -4.83 15.39 -11.63
N ARG A 221 -5.99 15.36 -12.29
CA ARG A 221 -6.68 14.09 -12.58
C ARG A 221 -5.84 13.16 -13.46
N ALA A 222 -5.15 13.71 -14.43
CA ALA A 222 -4.25 12.92 -15.29
C ALA A 222 -3.10 12.32 -14.47
N ALA A 223 -2.49 13.08 -13.56
CA ALA A 223 -1.46 12.60 -12.65
C ALA A 223 -1.98 11.47 -11.75
N LEU A 224 -3.17 11.63 -11.15
CA LEU A 224 -3.79 10.60 -10.31
C LEU A 224 -4.12 9.32 -11.08
N ILE A 225 -4.58 9.43 -12.33
CA ILE A 225 -4.82 8.27 -13.19
C ILE A 225 -3.51 7.55 -13.50
N GLU A 226 -2.44 8.29 -13.77
CA GLU A 226 -1.11 7.71 -14.02
C GLU A 226 -0.57 6.99 -12.77
N ILE A 227 -0.74 7.61 -11.59
CA ILE A 227 -0.41 7.00 -10.30
C ILE A 227 -1.18 5.69 -10.12
N GLY A 228 -2.51 5.71 -10.34
CA GLY A 228 -3.33 4.52 -10.28
C GLY A 228 -2.84 3.43 -11.23
N ARG A 229 -2.55 3.74 -12.49
CA ARG A 229 -2.01 2.78 -13.46
C ARG A 229 -0.67 2.18 -13.02
N ALA A 230 0.22 2.99 -12.46
CA ALA A 230 1.51 2.53 -11.96
C ALA A 230 1.35 1.57 -10.75
N LEU A 231 0.44 1.89 -9.82
CA LEU A 231 0.17 1.07 -8.64
C LEU A 231 -0.50 -0.28 -8.98
N PHE A 232 -1.26 -0.35 -10.07
CA PHE A 232 -1.92 -1.58 -10.54
C PHE A 232 -1.17 -2.30 -11.66
N ALA A 233 0.02 -1.85 -12.01
CA ALA A 233 0.86 -2.56 -12.96
C ALA A 233 1.24 -3.96 -12.41
N PRO A 234 1.29 -5.00 -13.26
CA PRO A 234 1.62 -6.35 -12.81
C PRO A 234 2.93 -6.42 -12.01
N ASP A 235 3.93 -5.66 -12.43
CA ASP A 235 5.23 -5.62 -11.76
C ASP A 235 5.18 -4.98 -10.37
N ALA A 236 4.29 -4.01 -10.15
CA ALA A 236 4.09 -3.38 -8.85
C ALA A 236 3.37 -4.31 -7.86
N LEU A 237 2.47 -5.18 -8.33
CA LEU A 237 1.68 -6.11 -7.50
C LEU A 237 2.42 -7.39 -7.09
N HIS A 238 3.68 -7.57 -7.51
CA HIS A 238 4.44 -8.78 -7.21
C HIS A 238 4.70 -8.99 -5.72
N ASP A 239 4.98 -7.89 -4.99
CA ASP A 239 5.18 -7.88 -3.56
C ASP A 239 4.88 -6.49 -2.97
N LEU A 240 4.74 -6.41 -1.66
CA LEU A 240 4.44 -5.16 -0.96
C LEU A 240 5.54 -4.11 -1.11
N TYR A 241 6.80 -4.53 -1.19
CA TYR A 241 7.93 -3.62 -1.37
C TYR A 241 7.83 -2.87 -2.69
N SER A 242 7.49 -3.56 -3.77
CA SER A 242 7.28 -2.97 -5.10
C SER A 242 6.15 -1.95 -5.09
N VAL A 243 5.05 -2.23 -4.37
CA VAL A 243 3.94 -1.27 -4.18
C VAL A 243 4.43 -0.02 -3.45
N TYR A 244 5.13 -0.17 -2.32
CA TYR A 244 5.64 0.97 -1.54
C TYR A 244 6.63 1.82 -2.33
N LYS A 245 7.53 1.19 -3.08
CA LYS A 245 8.45 1.87 -3.98
C LYS A 245 7.71 2.68 -5.04
N THR A 246 6.68 2.09 -5.64
CA THR A 246 5.87 2.79 -6.65
C THR A 246 5.14 3.98 -6.04
N ILE A 247 4.56 3.84 -4.84
CA ILE A 247 3.93 4.96 -4.12
C ILE A 247 4.95 6.10 -3.92
N TYR A 248 6.15 5.80 -3.43
CA TYR A 248 7.22 6.77 -3.25
C TYR A 248 7.57 7.50 -4.54
N GLU A 249 7.80 6.76 -5.63
CA GLU A 249 8.15 7.32 -6.93
C GLU A 249 7.06 8.25 -7.48
N GLN A 250 5.78 7.93 -7.24
CA GLN A 250 4.66 8.77 -7.66
C GLN A 250 4.52 10.02 -6.78
N VAL A 251 4.60 9.87 -5.45
CA VAL A 251 4.54 11.01 -4.51
C VAL A 251 5.63 12.03 -4.82
N ARG A 252 6.87 11.57 -5.04
CA ARG A 252 8.01 12.43 -5.38
C ARG A 252 7.83 13.24 -6.66
N ARG A 253 6.97 12.81 -7.59
CA ARG A 253 6.69 13.54 -8.83
C ARG A 253 5.76 14.73 -8.64
N VAL A 254 4.90 14.67 -7.62
CA VAL A 254 3.80 15.63 -7.43
C VAL A 254 4.00 16.57 -6.26
N MET A 255 4.93 16.25 -5.34
CA MET A 255 5.24 17.11 -4.19
C MET A 255 6.68 16.97 -3.71
N PRO A 256 7.24 18.00 -3.03
CA PRO A 256 8.56 17.93 -2.39
C PRO A 256 8.63 16.74 -1.43
N THR A 257 9.68 15.93 -1.52
CA THR A 257 9.80 14.69 -0.72
C THR A 257 11.28 14.44 -0.46
N ASP A 258 11.77 14.90 0.69
CA ASP A 258 13.13 14.64 1.16
C ASP A 258 13.16 13.33 1.95
N ALA A 259 12.16 13.09 2.82
CA ALA A 259 11.95 11.82 3.48
C ALA A 259 10.52 11.30 3.26
N PHE A 260 10.40 9.96 3.20
CA PHE A 260 9.15 9.27 2.90
C PHE A 260 9.04 7.98 3.72
N ILE A 261 7.89 7.76 4.35
CA ILE A 261 7.67 6.58 5.18
C ILE A 261 6.29 6.00 4.86
N VAL A 262 6.25 4.68 4.62
CA VAL A 262 5.01 3.91 4.66
C VAL A 262 5.03 3.01 5.89
N SER A 263 4.05 3.19 6.75
CA SER A 263 3.89 2.40 7.95
C SER A 263 2.65 1.51 7.84
N ARG A 264 2.80 0.24 8.21
CA ARG A 264 1.72 -0.74 8.24
C ARG A 264 1.21 -0.95 9.67
N TYR A 265 -0.10 -0.98 9.81
CA TYR A 265 -0.76 -1.22 11.08
C TYR A 265 -1.15 -2.68 11.27
N TYR A 266 -0.69 -3.28 12.36
CA TYR A 266 -1.03 -4.64 12.77
C TYR A 266 -2.09 -4.61 13.87
N ARG A 267 -3.35 -4.76 13.50
CA ARG A 267 -4.50 -4.67 14.41
C ARG A 267 -4.43 -5.68 15.57
N ALA A 268 -3.99 -6.93 15.31
CA ALA A 268 -3.95 -7.98 16.31
C ALA A 268 -2.97 -7.69 17.46
N SER A 269 -1.87 -7.00 17.19
CA SER A 269 -0.83 -6.66 18.18
C SER A 269 -0.82 -5.18 18.54
N ASP A 270 -1.72 -4.38 17.95
CA ASP A 270 -1.79 -2.92 18.07
C ASP A 270 -0.42 -2.24 17.85
N ARG A 271 0.26 -2.65 16.77
CA ARG A 271 1.61 -2.17 16.43
C ARG A 271 1.62 -1.50 15.08
N LEU A 272 2.47 -0.49 14.96
CA LEU A 272 2.81 0.18 13.72
C LEU A 272 4.24 -0.19 13.32
N VAL A 273 4.43 -0.69 12.12
CA VAL A 273 5.74 -1.04 11.58
C VAL A 273 5.99 -0.18 10.36
N MET A 274 7.10 0.53 10.34
CA MET A 274 7.55 1.25 9.16
C MET A 274 8.19 0.27 8.19
N ASP A 275 7.42 -0.14 7.19
CA ASP A 275 7.82 -1.16 6.23
C ASP A 275 8.70 -0.59 5.11
N TYR A 276 8.58 0.70 4.81
CA TYR A 276 9.33 1.37 3.77
C TYR A 276 9.74 2.76 4.22
N ILE A 277 11.04 3.00 4.29
CA ILE A 277 11.63 4.24 4.77
C ILE A 277 12.63 4.71 3.73
N VAL A 278 12.47 5.95 3.26
CA VAL A 278 13.41 6.60 2.35
C VAL A 278 13.77 7.96 2.91
N ASP A 279 15.06 8.29 2.90
CA ASP A 279 15.57 9.60 3.25
C ASP A 279 16.65 10.00 2.24
N GLU A 280 16.53 11.19 1.63
CA GLU A 280 17.39 11.69 0.53
C GLU A 280 17.61 10.66 -0.59
N GLY A 281 16.59 9.82 -0.85
CA GLY A 281 16.62 8.76 -1.87
C GLY A 281 17.31 7.46 -1.43
N ILE A 282 17.79 7.38 -0.20
CA ILE A 282 18.38 6.17 0.39
C ILE A 282 17.28 5.38 1.11
N VAL A 283 17.17 4.09 0.81
CA VAL A 283 16.22 3.19 1.46
C VAL A 283 16.82 2.60 2.71
N TYR A 284 16.09 2.69 3.82
CA TYR A 284 16.49 2.16 5.12
C TYR A 284 15.73 0.87 5.46
N PRO A 285 16.26 0.01 6.34
CA PRO A 285 15.58 -1.21 6.78
C PRO A 285 14.28 -0.89 7.53
N PRO A 286 13.29 -1.80 7.51
CA PRO A 286 12.06 -1.65 8.28
C PRO A 286 12.30 -1.54 9.78
N GLU A 287 11.53 -0.68 10.45
CA GLU A 287 11.57 -0.49 11.90
C GLU A 287 10.20 -0.59 12.55
N ALA A 288 10.13 -1.14 13.75
CA ALA A 288 8.88 -1.35 14.47
C ALA A 288 8.70 -0.34 15.62
N TYR A 289 7.58 0.38 15.61
CA TYR A 289 7.14 1.19 16.73
C TYR A 289 6.34 0.37 17.73
N VAL A 290 6.74 0.43 19.00
CA VAL A 290 6.05 -0.27 20.09
C VAL A 290 4.83 0.53 20.59
N CYS A 291 4.84 1.85 20.44
CA CYS A 291 3.76 2.73 20.89
C CYS A 291 3.22 3.59 19.74
N ILE A 292 1.90 3.56 19.52
CA ILE A 292 1.25 4.35 18.48
C ILE A 292 0.82 5.70 19.05
N PRO A 293 1.31 6.83 18.51
CA PRO A 293 0.92 8.17 18.92
C PRO A 293 -0.59 8.43 18.82
N THR A 294 -1.15 9.23 19.73
CA THR A 294 -2.61 9.51 19.76
C THR A 294 -3.14 10.08 18.43
N ARG A 295 -2.37 10.95 17.76
CA ARG A 295 -2.78 11.47 16.43
C ARG A 295 -2.77 10.40 15.36
N VAL A 296 -1.76 9.52 15.36
CA VAL A 296 -1.74 8.39 14.44
C VAL A 296 -2.96 7.51 14.66
N ARG A 297 -3.38 7.28 15.92
CA ARG A 297 -4.65 6.58 16.21
C ARG A 297 -5.86 7.29 15.61
N LYS A 298 -5.93 8.63 15.67
CA LYS A 298 -7.02 9.40 15.03
C LYS A 298 -7.04 9.23 13.51
N LEU A 299 -5.88 9.12 12.84
CA LEU A 299 -5.82 8.78 11.42
C LEU A 299 -6.32 7.35 11.16
N LEU A 300 -5.89 6.40 11.98
CA LEU A 300 -6.29 5.00 11.85
C LEU A 300 -7.78 4.76 12.16
N SER A 301 -8.36 5.55 13.09
CA SER A 301 -9.80 5.49 13.46
C SER A 301 -10.70 6.38 12.58
N LYS A 302 -10.15 7.05 11.56
CA LYS A 302 -10.85 8.01 10.70
C LYS A 302 -11.40 9.25 11.44
N GLU A 303 -10.97 9.52 12.68
CA GLU A 303 -11.29 10.76 13.40
C GLU A 303 -10.57 11.98 12.79
N ALA A 304 -9.49 11.74 12.04
CA ALA A 304 -8.79 12.74 11.25
C ALA A 304 -8.44 12.16 9.88
N THR A 305 -8.41 13.01 8.85
CA THR A 305 -8.11 12.62 7.46
C THR A 305 -6.67 12.92 7.06
N ALA A 306 -6.03 13.87 7.74
CA ALA A 306 -4.62 14.20 7.55
C ALA A 306 -4.09 15.00 8.75
N PHE A 307 -2.77 15.04 8.91
CA PHE A 307 -2.08 16.02 9.74
C PHE A 307 -0.99 16.71 8.94
N LEU A 308 -1.00 18.03 8.98
CA LEU A 308 -0.02 18.90 8.35
C LEU A 308 0.68 19.71 9.41
N TYR A 309 2.00 19.72 9.40
CA TYR A 309 2.88 20.56 10.21
C TYR A 309 3.76 21.38 9.27
N SER A 310 3.74 22.69 9.42
CA SER A 310 4.47 23.62 8.57
C SER A 310 5.86 23.94 9.10
N THR A 311 6.12 23.67 10.39
CA THR A 311 7.42 23.83 11.02
C THR A 311 7.71 22.69 11.98
N GLN A 312 9.00 22.45 12.26
CA GLN A 312 9.44 21.49 13.27
C GLN A 312 8.92 21.86 14.67
N GLU A 313 8.80 23.15 14.97
CA GLU A 313 8.31 23.64 16.26
C GLU A 313 6.86 23.22 16.51
N GLU A 314 5.97 23.36 15.52
CA GLU A 314 4.57 22.86 15.59
C GLU A 314 4.52 21.34 15.84
N TYR A 315 5.41 20.58 15.23
CA TYR A 315 5.50 19.15 15.44
C TYR A 315 6.04 18.81 16.83
N ARG A 316 7.08 19.51 17.29
CA ARG A 316 7.71 19.32 18.60
C ARG A 316 6.77 19.69 19.73
N ASP A 317 6.10 20.84 19.67
CA ASP A 317 5.12 21.27 20.67
C ASP A 317 4.03 20.22 20.85
N TYR A 318 3.62 19.59 19.78
CA TYR A 318 2.67 18.49 19.84
C TYR A 318 3.24 17.25 20.51
N VAL A 319 4.48 16.88 20.18
CA VAL A 319 5.15 15.70 20.68
C VAL A 319 5.43 15.83 22.18
N GLU A 320 5.93 16.95 22.64
CA GLU A 320 6.25 17.22 24.06
C GLU A 320 5.01 17.22 24.96
N VAL A 321 3.87 17.71 24.46
CA VAL A 321 2.61 17.75 25.24
C VAL A 321 1.98 16.37 25.42
N ASN A 322 2.23 15.41 24.51
CA ASN A 322 1.50 14.15 24.46
C ASN A 322 2.36 12.89 24.71
N TYR A 323 3.68 13.00 24.81
CA TYR A 323 4.58 11.83 24.94
C TYR A 323 5.80 12.07 25.82
N VAL A 324 5.95 11.24 26.85
CA VAL A 324 7.10 11.20 27.77
C VAL A 324 8.32 10.49 27.15
N GLU A 325 8.16 9.74 26.09
CA GLU A 325 9.23 9.00 25.41
C GLU A 325 9.04 9.08 23.89
N VAL A 326 9.20 10.24 23.28
CA VAL A 326 9.53 10.27 21.89
C VAL A 326 11.03 10.07 21.75
N VAL A 327 11.37 8.90 21.36
CA VAL A 327 12.72 8.57 20.92
C VAL A 327 13.09 9.61 19.87
N ASP A 328 14.18 10.36 20.12
CA ASP A 328 14.89 11.16 19.11
C ASP A 328 15.47 10.25 18.00
N ASN A 329 14.68 9.34 17.48
CA ASN A 329 15.04 8.52 16.35
C ASN A 329 14.77 9.34 15.09
N LEU A 330 15.72 10.24 14.83
CA LEU A 330 15.89 10.81 13.51
C LEU A 330 16.37 9.69 12.59
N PHE A 331 15.50 9.28 11.67
CA PHE A 331 15.88 8.32 10.64
C PHE A 331 16.76 9.01 9.62
N GLY A 332 17.69 8.26 9.05
CA GLY A 332 18.51 8.76 7.98
C GLY A 332 19.71 9.59 8.41
N ASN A 333 19.82 10.81 7.88
CA ASN A 333 20.98 11.68 8.06
C ASN A 333 20.98 12.50 9.37
N ASN A 334 20.09 12.21 10.31
CA ASN A 334 19.89 12.97 11.56
C ASN A 334 19.50 14.46 11.37
N ARG A 335 19.03 14.84 10.18
CA ARG A 335 18.52 16.18 9.93
C ARG A 335 17.03 16.21 10.26
N PRO A 336 16.56 17.13 11.12
CA PRO A 336 15.14 17.22 11.43
C PRO A 336 14.33 17.72 10.23
N SER A 337 13.17 17.16 10.04
CA SER A 337 12.22 17.62 9.02
C SER A 337 11.51 18.89 9.51
N GLU A 338 11.41 19.90 8.64
CA GLU A 338 10.74 21.16 8.93
C GLU A 338 9.25 21.12 8.56
N SER A 339 8.89 20.42 7.51
CA SER A 339 7.49 20.21 7.12
C SER A 339 7.15 18.72 7.07
N LEU A 340 6.01 18.35 7.67
CA LEU A 340 5.55 16.96 7.75
C LEU A 340 4.08 16.86 7.37
N LEU A 341 3.76 15.88 6.52
CA LEU A 341 2.40 15.57 6.12
C LEU A 341 2.13 14.07 6.33
N PHE A 342 1.06 13.76 7.06
CA PHE A 342 0.64 12.39 7.36
C PHE A 342 -0.77 12.15 6.82
N VAL A 343 -0.97 11.06 6.12
CA VAL A 343 -2.30 10.60 5.68
C VAL A 343 -2.48 9.11 5.99
N PRO A 344 -3.71 8.67 6.30
CA PRO A 344 -3.98 7.26 6.54
C PRO A 344 -4.10 6.48 5.24
N ILE A 345 -3.77 5.19 5.32
CA ILE A 345 -4.07 4.19 4.29
C ILE A 345 -5.20 3.33 4.81
N HIS A 346 -6.35 3.33 4.12
CA HIS A 346 -7.50 2.51 4.46
C HIS A 346 -7.96 1.67 3.25
N TYR A 347 -8.55 0.52 3.54
CA TYR A 347 -9.33 -0.24 2.56
C TYR A 347 -10.74 -0.45 3.10
N GLY A 348 -11.72 0.27 2.56
CA GLY A 348 -13.05 0.36 3.17
C GLY A 348 -12.98 0.91 4.60
N GLU A 349 -13.42 0.11 5.57
CA GLU A 349 -13.38 0.46 7.00
C GLU A 349 -12.11 -0.05 7.71
N GLU A 350 -11.26 -0.80 7.03
CA GLU A 350 -10.05 -1.39 7.61
C GLU A 350 -8.86 -0.42 7.52
N PRO A 351 -8.26 -0.01 8.65
CA PRO A 351 -7.02 0.74 8.66
C PRO A 351 -5.84 -0.19 8.32
N LEU A 352 -5.13 0.13 7.25
CA LEU A 352 -3.95 -0.63 6.83
C LEU A 352 -2.64 0.00 7.32
N GLY A 353 -2.62 1.32 7.50
CA GLY A 353 -1.42 2.03 7.89
C GLY A 353 -1.49 3.52 7.60
N LEU A 354 -0.35 4.13 7.36
CA LEU A 354 -0.23 5.55 7.01
C LEU A 354 0.96 5.82 6.07
N ILE A 355 0.86 6.93 5.34
CA ILE A 355 1.95 7.53 4.58
C ILE A 355 2.39 8.79 5.29
N SER A 356 3.70 8.98 5.46
CA SER A 356 4.32 10.22 5.87
C SER A 356 5.21 10.75 4.76
N VAL A 357 5.03 12.02 4.41
CA VAL A 357 5.89 12.77 3.50
C VAL A 357 6.50 13.92 4.26
N GLN A 358 7.81 14.13 4.11
CA GLN A 358 8.53 15.10 4.91
C GLN A 358 9.48 15.91 4.02
N SER A 359 9.69 17.18 4.39
CA SER A 359 10.68 18.05 3.77
C SER A 359 11.53 18.77 4.80
N TYR A 360 12.77 19.07 4.41
CA TYR A 360 13.71 19.86 5.21
C TYR A 360 13.51 21.37 5.07
N GLU A 361 12.55 21.79 4.26
CA GLU A 361 12.16 23.20 4.11
C GLU A 361 10.84 23.44 4.83
N PRO A 362 10.68 24.57 5.56
CA PRO A 362 9.44 24.90 6.26
C PRO A 362 8.36 25.36 5.28
N GLY A 363 7.10 25.04 5.59
CA GLY A 363 5.91 25.55 4.91
C GLY A 363 5.71 25.12 3.45
N VAL A 364 6.38 24.05 3.00
CA VAL A 364 6.30 23.61 1.58
C VAL A 364 4.99 22.92 1.23
N TYR A 365 4.28 22.36 2.20
CA TYR A 365 3.04 21.65 1.94
C TYR A 365 1.84 22.59 2.06
N THR A 366 0.97 22.52 1.07
CA THR A 366 -0.29 23.26 0.97
C THR A 366 -1.48 22.32 1.15
N GLN A 367 -2.68 22.86 1.33
CA GLN A 367 -3.93 22.09 1.38
C GLN A 367 -4.09 21.19 0.14
N ARG A 368 -3.62 21.65 -1.01
CA ARG A 368 -3.60 20.86 -2.26
C ARG A 368 -2.74 19.61 -2.13
N HIS A 369 -1.55 19.71 -1.54
CA HIS A 369 -0.69 18.54 -1.31
C HIS A 369 -1.35 17.52 -0.35
N VAL A 370 -2.11 18.03 0.65
CA VAL A 370 -2.92 17.18 1.55
C VAL A 370 -3.93 16.36 0.75
N GLU A 371 -4.72 17.02 -0.10
CA GLU A 371 -5.76 16.39 -0.92
C GLU A 371 -5.15 15.35 -1.88
N MET A 372 -4.07 15.71 -2.57
CA MET A 372 -3.36 14.78 -3.46
C MET A 372 -2.83 13.55 -2.72
N LEU A 373 -2.22 13.72 -1.54
CA LEU A 373 -1.67 12.61 -0.79
C LEU A 373 -2.78 11.72 -0.20
N GLN A 374 -3.93 12.30 0.18
CA GLN A 374 -5.11 11.54 0.60
C GLN A 374 -5.63 10.64 -0.53
N GLU A 375 -5.73 11.16 -1.74
CA GLU A 375 -6.12 10.37 -2.92
C GLU A 375 -5.12 9.24 -3.21
N ILE A 376 -3.82 9.52 -3.11
CA ILE A 376 -2.77 8.51 -3.22
C ILE A 376 -2.92 7.47 -2.10
N GLY A 377 -3.24 7.87 -0.87
CA GLY A 377 -3.50 6.98 0.26
C GLY A 377 -4.65 6.00 0.00
N VAL A 378 -5.73 6.47 -0.63
CA VAL A 378 -6.86 5.61 -1.04
C VAL A 378 -6.41 4.59 -2.11
N GLN A 379 -5.70 5.04 -3.15
CA GLN A 379 -5.17 4.16 -4.19
C GLN A 379 -4.16 3.15 -3.63
N ALA A 380 -3.29 3.61 -2.73
CA ALA A 380 -2.33 2.78 -2.01
C ALA A 380 -3.03 1.67 -1.21
N GLY A 381 -4.13 1.99 -0.52
CA GLY A 381 -4.92 1.01 0.23
C GLY A 381 -5.43 -0.14 -0.64
N ILE A 382 -5.95 0.20 -1.82
CA ILE A 382 -6.41 -0.79 -2.79
C ILE A 382 -5.23 -1.62 -3.33
N ALA A 383 -4.11 -0.97 -3.70
CA ALA A 383 -2.94 -1.64 -4.26
C ALA A 383 -2.28 -2.59 -3.24
N ILE A 384 -2.11 -2.15 -1.99
CA ILE A 384 -1.57 -2.96 -0.89
C ILE A 384 -2.43 -4.19 -0.63
N THR A 385 -3.76 -4.01 -0.58
CA THR A 385 -4.70 -5.12 -0.38
C THR A 385 -4.63 -6.12 -1.53
N ASN A 386 -4.60 -5.63 -2.78
CA ASN A 386 -4.48 -6.49 -3.96
C ASN A 386 -3.15 -7.26 -3.99
N ALA A 387 -2.02 -6.62 -3.68
CA ALA A 387 -0.72 -7.29 -3.61
C ALA A 387 -0.69 -8.38 -2.53
N ARG A 388 -1.30 -8.12 -1.37
CA ARG A 388 -1.44 -9.10 -0.29
C ARG A 388 -2.29 -10.29 -0.73
N LEU A 389 -3.47 -10.04 -1.29
CA LEU A 389 -4.36 -11.09 -1.80
C LEU A 389 -3.69 -11.93 -2.92
N TYR A 390 -2.97 -11.28 -3.82
CA TYR A 390 -2.23 -11.96 -4.87
C TYR A 390 -1.14 -12.88 -4.30
N THR A 391 -0.39 -12.42 -3.31
CA THR A 391 0.64 -13.22 -2.64
C THR A 391 0.02 -14.41 -1.91
N GLU A 392 -1.06 -14.21 -1.14
CA GLU A 392 -1.80 -15.27 -0.45
C GLU A 392 -2.37 -16.31 -1.43
N GLN A 393 -2.94 -15.85 -2.54
CA GLN A 393 -3.44 -16.72 -3.61
C GLN A 393 -2.33 -17.55 -4.23
N ARG A 394 -1.19 -16.91 -4.55
CA ARG A 394 -0.03 -17.60 -5.14
C ARG A 394 0.50 -18.69 -4.22
N GLU A 395 0.61 -18.40 -2.93
CA GLU A 395 1.03 -19.40 -1.93
C GLU A 395 0.01 -20.53 -1.77
N ALA A 396 -1.28 -20.23 -1.82
CA ALA A 396 -2.34 -21.23 -1.78
C ALA A 396 -2.31 -22.14 -3.01
N VAL A 397 -2.15 -21.57 -4.22
CA VAL A 397 -1.99 -22.33 -5.45
C VAL A 397 -0.75 -23.21 -5.41
N LYS A 398 0.39 -22.68 -4.95
CA LYS A 398 1.62 -23.47 -4.80
C LYS A 398 1.41 -24.65 -3.85
N ARG A 399 0.81 -24.43 -2.68
CA ARG A 399 0.49 -25.49 -1.71
C ARG A 399 -0.47 -26.55 -2.31
N ALA A 400 -1.47 -26.11 -3.07
CA ALA A 400 -2.39 -27.01 -3.76
C ALA A 400 -1.68 -27.86 -4.82
N GLN A 401 -0.80 -27.26 -5.62
CA GLN A 401 0.00 -27.98 -6.63
C GLN A 401 0.96 -28.99 -6.00
N GLU A 402 1.65 -28.60 -4.93
CA GLU A 402 2.53 -29.52 -4.18
C GLU A 402 1.74 -30.71 -3.60
N SER A 403 0.56 -30.46 -3.05
CA SER A 403 -0.34 -31.50 -2.55
C SER A 403 -0.82 -32.44 -3.67
N GLU A 404 -1.19 -31.89 -4.83
CA GLU A 404 -1.61 -32.66 -6.00
C GLU A 404 -0.48 -33.53 -6.56
N GLN A 405 0.73 -32.99 -6.64
CA GLN A 405 1.91 -33.75 -7.07
C GLN A 405 2.20 -34.91 -6.12
N LEU A 406 2.13 -34.69 -4.82
CA LEU A 406 2.29 -35.76 -3.82
C LEU A 406 1.22 -36.83 -3.97
N LYS A 407 -0.05 -36.46 -4.18
CA LYS A 407 -1.16 -37.38 -4.42
C LYS A 407 -0.96 -38.21 -5.68
N ASN A 408 -0.53 -37.58 -6.77
CA ASN A 408 -0.28 -38.29 -8.05
C ASN A 408 0.92 -39.26 -7.95
N HIS A 409 1.99 -38.82 -7.28
CA HIS A 409 3.13 -39.71 -6.99
C HIS A 409 2.74 -40.94 -6.15
N PHE A 410 1.87 -40.71 -5.13
CA PHE A 410 1.30 -41.78 -4.31
C PHE A 410 0.54 -42.82 -5.16
N LEU A 411 -0.43 -42.34 -5.98
CA LEU A 411 -1.25 -43.23 -6.81
C LEU A 411 -0.39 -44.08 -7.77
N MET A 412 0.64 -43.46 -8.36
CA MET A 412 1.57 -44.16 -9.23
C MET A 412 2.40 -45.20 -8.49
N THR A 413 2.96 -44.85 -7.31
CA THR A 413 3.78 -45.74 -6.50
C THR A 413 2.94 -46.89 -5.92
N ALA A 414 1.79 -46.61 -5.35
CA ALA A 414 0.88 -47.61 -4.81
C ALA A 414 0.43 -48.61 -5.91
N SER A 415 0.09 -48.11 -7.09
CA SER A 415 -0.28 -48.95 -8.23
C SER A 415 0.85 -49.90 -8.66
N HIS A 416 2.09 -49.39 -8.70
CA HIS A 416 3.26 -50.19 -9.03
C HIS A 416 3.56 -51.28 -7.99
N GLU A 417 3.54 -50.89 -6.71
CA GLU A 417 3.82 -51.78 -5.57
C GLU A 417 2.72 -52.86 -5.41
N LEU A 418 1.45 -52.56 -5.72
CA LEU A 418 0.37 -53.56 -5.76
C LEU A 418 0.45 -54.51 -6.97
N ARG A 419 0.86 -54.02 -8.13
CA ARG A 419 0.94 -54.84 -9.35
C ARG A 419 1.94 -55.98 -9.22
N THR A 420 3.08 -55.75 -8.57
CA THR A 420 4.16 -56.71 -8.45
C THR A 420 3.76 -58.02 -7.72
N PRO A 421 3.22 -57.95 -6.47
CA PRO A 421 2.78 -59.18 -5.79
C PRO A 421 1.57 -59.84 -6.46
N LEU A 422 0.63 -59.03 -7.07
CA LEU A 422 -0.46 -59.58 -7.86
C LEU A 422 0.05 -60.39 -9.06
N THR A 423 1.04 -59.89 -9.80
CA THR A 423 1.67 -60.64 -10.90
C THR A 423 2.37 -61.91 -10.40
N ALA A 424 3.00 -61.86 -9.23
CA ALA A 424 3.60 -63.04 -8.59
C ALA A 424 2.55 -64.10 -8.24
N ILE A 425 1.41 -63.70 -7.62
CA ILE A 425 0.29 -64.60 -7.34
C ILE A 425 -0.20 -65.26 -8.62
N GLN A 426 -0.50 -64.45 -9.66
CA GLN A 426 -0.93 -64.99 -10.95
C GLN A 426 0.07 -66.00 -11.51
N GLY A 427 1.37 -65.65 -11.55
CA GLY A 427 2.41 -66.51 -12.06
C GLY A 427 2.53 -67.82 -11.31
N TYR A 428 2.44 -67.86 -9.97
CA TYR A 428 2.45 -69.10 -9.22
C TYR A 428 1.20 -69.94 -9.43
N LEU A 429 0.02 -69.32 -9.54
CA LEU A 429 -1.22 -70.01 -9.82
C LEU A 429 -1.23 -70.57 -11.28
N GLU A 430 -0.66 -69.85 -12.21
CA GLU A 430 -0.52 -70.29 -13.60
C GLU A 430 0.44 -71.48 -13.71
N LEU A 431 1.60 -71.47 -13.04
CA LEU A 431 2.53 -72.60 -12.97
C LEU A 431 1.89 -73.81 -12.32
N LEU A 432 1.10 -73.69 -11.27
CA LEU A 432 0.34 -74.76 -10.63
C LEU A 432 -0.73 -75.36 -11.62
N SER A 433 -1.41 -74.49 -12.36
CA SER A 433 -2.48 -74.90 -13.30
C SER A 433 -1.96 -75.61 -14.54
N ILE A 434 -0.89 -75.10 -15.16
CA ILE A 434 -0.38 -75.61 -16.45
C ILE A 434 0.47 -76.89 -16.27
N HIS A 435 1.19 -77.00 -15.15
CA HIS A 435 2.20 -78.03 -14.94
C HIS A 435 1.83 -78.99 -13.80
N ASP A 436 0.55 -79.09 -13.41
CA ASP A 436 0.10 -79.91 -12.25
C ASP A 436 0.58 -81.36 -12.28
N TYR A 437 0.64 -82.02 -13.46
CA TYR A 437 1.12 -83.37 -13.62
C TYR A 437 2.65 -83.52 -13.65
N SER A 438 3.42 -82.46 -13.77
CA SER A 438 4.89 -82.53 -13.92
C SER A 438 5.63 -81.97 -12.74
N LEU A 439 4.94 -81.28 -11.77
CA LEU A 439 5.54 -80.73 -10.59
C LEU A 439 5.67 -81.71 -9.45
N SER A 440 6.79 -81.69 -8.73
CA SER A 440 6.94 -82.39 -7.45
C SER A 440 6.04 -81.80 -6.38
N ASP A 441 5.62 -82.63 -5.39
CA ASP A 441 4.82 -82.16 -4.27
C ASP A 441 5.52 -81.04 -3.49
N ASN A 442 6.85 -81.02 -3.46
CA ASN A 442 7.66 -79.98 -2.84
C ASN A 442 7.56 -78.64 -3.63
N ASP A 443 7.57 -78.70 -4.97
CA ASP A 443 7.41 -77.53 -5.84
C ASP A 443 6.01 -76.95 -5.74
N LYS A 444 4.96 -77.79 -5.70
CA LYS A 444 3.58 -77.37 -5.49
C LYS A 444 3.43 -76.66 -4.13
N SER A 445 3.95 -77.26 -3.08
CA SER A 445 3.91 -76.64 -1.74
C SER A 445 4.67 -75.30 -1.68
N ARG A 446 5.81 -75.23 -2.38
CA ARG A 446 6.58 -73.98 -2.50
C ARG A 446 5.81 -72.87 -3.23
N PHE A 447 5.17 -73.19 -4.34
CA PHE A 447 4.39 -72.23 -5.14
C PHE A 447 3.16 -71.74 -4.39
N ILE A 448 2.43 -72.64 -3.70
CA ILE A 448 1.30 -72.28 -2.84
C ILE A 448 1.76 -71.34 -1.70
N THR A 449 2.89 -71.68 -1.05
CA THR A 449 3.45 -70.87 0.01
C THR A 449 3.84 -69.47 -0.48
N ASN A 450 4.46 -69.40 -1.66
CA ASN A 450 4.85 -68.10 -2.23
C ASN A 450 3.65 -67.28 -2.68
N ALA A 451 2.61 -67.88 -3.26
CA ALA A 451 1.37 -67.22 -3.63
C ALA A 451 0.63 -66.68 -2.39
N ARG A 452 0.56 -67.48 -1.31
CA ARG A 452 -0.03 -67.06 -0.03
C ARG A 452 0.72 -65.84 0.54
N ARG A 453 2.05 -65.88 0.55
CA ARG A 453 2.88 -64.78 1.07
C ARG A 453 2.67 -63.50 0.25
N ALA A 454 2.61 -63.57 -1.08
CA ALA A 454 2.33 -62.42 -1.94
C ALA A 454 0.91 -61.87 -1.69
N SER A 455 -0.08 -62.75 -1.42
CA SER A 455 -1.43 -62.30 -1.03
C SER A 455 -1.45 -61.57 0.30
N GLU A 456 -0.71 -62.06 1.32
CA GLU A 456 -0.55 -61.37 2.63
C GLU A 456 0.11 -59.98 2.47
N GLU A 457 1.11 -59.85 1.57
CA GLU A 457 1.72 -58.55 1.23
C GLU A 457 0.71 -57.58 0.61
N VAL A 458 -0.18 -58.00 -0.27
CA VAL A 458 -1.25 -57.16 -0.90
C VAL A 458 -2.24 -56.72 0.17
N ILE A 459 -2.69 -57.62 1.05
CA ILE A 459 -3.62 -57.29 2.14
C ILE A 459 -3.04 -56.22 3.07
N LEU A 460 -1.78 -56.38 3.47
CA LEU A 460 -1.08 -55.41 4.29
C LEU A 460 -0.93 -54.05 3.62
N MET A 461 -0.63 -54.00 2.34
CA MET A 461 -0.56 -52.77 1.56
C MET A 461 -1.91 -52.05 1.51
N LEU A 462 -2.98 -52.78 1.19
CA LEU A 462 -4.34 -52.22 1.13
C LEU A 462 -4.75 -51.67 2.51
N SER A 463 -4.48 -52.39 3.58
CA SER A 463 -4.73 -51.90 4.95
C SER A 463 -3.99 -50.57 5.24
N ASN A 464 -2.70 -50.47 4.90
CA ASN A 464 -1.91 -49.26 5.09
C ASN A 464 -2.45 -48.07 4.25
N VAL A 465 -2.93 -48.34 3.03
CA VAL A 465 -3.54 -47.30 2.15
C VAL A 465 -4.87 -46.82 2.75
N MET A 466 -5.72 -47.75 3.21
CA MET A 466 -7.00 -47.42 3.85
C MET A 466 -6.79 -46.68 5.15
N ASP A 467 -5.90 -47.13 6.03
CA ASP A 467 -5.55 -46.41 7.27
C ASP A 467 -5.06 -45.00 7.02
N THR A 468 -4.24 -44.79 5.98
CA THR A 468 -3.76 -43.45 5.57
C THR A 468 -4.91 -42.53 5.13
N SER A 469 -5.92 -43.06 4.42
CA SER A 469 -7.10 -42.30 4.00
C SER A 469 -8.00 -41.89 5.17
N HIS A 470 -8.16 -42.76 6.17
CA HIS A 470 -8.94 -42.46 7.38
C HIS A 470 -8.23 -41.44 8.29
N ILE A 471 -6.91 -41.48 8.35
CA ILE A 471 -6.11 -40.49 9.08
C ILE A 471 -6.33 -39.06 8.56
N ASP A 472 -6.44 -38.90 7.24
CA ASP A 472 -6.71 -37.58 6.62
C ASP A 472 -8.04 -36.98 7.06
N GLN A 473 -9.00 -37.80 7.44
CA GLN A 473 -10.31 -37.40 7.95
C GLN A 473 -10.34 -37.20 9.47
N LYS A 474 -9.20 -37.32 10.19
CA LYS A 474 -9.09 -37.28 11.67
C LYS A 474 -9.95 -38.34 12.40
N GLU A 475 -10.22 -39.45 11.75
CA GLU A 475 -11.12 -40.51 12.26
C GLU A 475 -10.36 -41.77 12.72
N ILE A 476 -9.22 -41.63 13.40
CA ILE A 476 -8.60 -42.80 14.03
C ILE A 476 -9.46 -43.15 15.25
N GLN A 477 -10.25 -44.19 15.15
CA GLN A 477 -10.92 -44.77 16.31
C GLN A 477 -9.91 -45.63 17.06
N LEU A 478 -9.57 -45.24 18.29
CA LEU A 478 -8.66 -45.93 19.18
C LEU A 478 -9.42 -46.56 20.37
N ASN A 479 -9.08 -47.78 20.67
CA ASN A 479 -9.55 -48.45 21.87
C ASN A 479 -8.42 -48.46 22.92
N LEU A 480 -8.24 -47.30 23.57
CA LEU A 480 -7.17 -47.11 24.57
C LEU A 480 -7.44 -47.88 25.84
N GLY A 481 -6.40 -48.58 26.34
CA GLY A 481 -6.44 -49.30 27.60
C GLY A 481 -5.03 -49.59 28.13
N PRO A 482 -4.94 -50.22 29.36
CA PRO A 482 -3.66 -50.61 29.92
C PRO A 482 -3.08 -51.78 29.15
N VAL A 483 -1.85 -51.62 28.63
CA VAL A 483 -1.13 -52.66 27.89
C VAL A 483 0.21 -52.94 28.56
N GLN A 484 0.46 -54.21 28.92
CA GLN A 484 1.78 -54.65 29.36
C GLN A 484 2.73 -54.75 28.18
N LEU A 485 3.78 -53.92 28.16
CA LEU A 485 4.68 -53.78 27.02
C LEU A 485 5.35 -55.08 26.61
N CYS A 486 5.81 -55.88 27.58
CA CYS A 486 6.42 -57.17 27.31
C CYS A 486 5.46 -58.14 26.58
N ARG A 487 4.18 -58.18 27.01
CA ARG A 487 3.13 -58.99 26.34
C ARG A 487 2.77 -58.52 24.95
N ALA A 488 2.95 -57.26 24.64
CA ALA A 488 2.75 -56.74 23.27
C ALA A 488 3.92 -57.09 22.33
N ILE A 489 5.13 -57.20 22.84
CA ILE A 489 6.34 -57.47 22.06
C ILE A 489 6.49 -58.97 21.70
N LEU A 490 6.28 -59.88 22.65
CA LEU A 490 6.54 -61.32 22.48
C LEU A 490 5.82 -61.95 21.27
N PRO A 491 4.50 -61.72 21.04
CA PRO A 491 3.80 -62.27 19.89
C PRO A 491 4.34 -61.82 18.54
N ILE A 492 4.96 -60.62 18.52
CA ILE A 492 5.55 -60.06 17.29
C ILE A 492 6.83 -60.79 16.94
N LEU A 493 7.64 -61.09 17.97
CA LEU A 493 8.86 -61.88 17.79
C LEU A 493 8.53 -63.30 17.33
N ASP A 494 7.49 -63.93 17.88
CA ASP A 494 6.99 -65.23 17.44
C ASP A 494 6.59 -65.23 15.96
N ILE A 495 5.90 -64.19 15.47
CA ILE A 495 5.53 -64.03 14.07
C ILE A 495 6.79 -63.92 13.18
N MET A 496 7.83 -63.25 13.67
CA MET A 496 9.06 -62.99 12.93
C MET A 496 10.14 -64.04 13.11
N ASP A 497 9.97 -64.98 14.03
CA ASP A 497 10.91 -66.06 14.38
C ASP A 497 11.43 -66.84 13.15
N PRO A 498 10.59 -67.26 12.19
CA PRO A 498 11.08 -67.96 11.00
C PRO A 498 12.11 -67.13 10.19
N THR A 499 12.01 -65.81 10.19
CA THR A 499 12.96 -64.93 9.50
C THR A 499 14.21 -64.72 10.38
N ILE A 500 14.04 -64.51 11.66
CA ILE A 500 15.11 -64.34 12.64
C ILE A 500 16.05 -65.55 12.64
N VAL A 501 15.48 -66.76 12.72
CA VAL A 501 16.21 -68.05 12.72
C VAL A 501 16.89 -68.29 11.35
N ARG A 502 16.18 -68.09 10.22
CA ARG A 502 16.72 -68.25 8.88
C ARG A 502 17.94 -67.38 8.63
N GLU A 503 17.89 -66.13 9.13
CA GLU A 503 18.95 -65.15 8.93
C GLU A 503 19.99 -65.15 10.05
N LYS A 504 19.88 -66.11 10.98
CA LYS A 504 20.80 -66.31 12.14
C LYS A 504 20.98 -65.01 12.95
N ARG A 505 19.90 -64.32 13.22
CA ARG A 505 19.91 -63.06 14.00
C ARG A 505 19.71 -63.34 15.48
N VAL A 506 20.21 -62.44 16.30
CA VAL A 506 19.97 -62.45 17.75
C VAL A 506 19.08 -61.29 18.11
N VAL A 507 17.95 -61.56 18.77
CA VAL A 507 17.07 -60.52 19.26
C VAL A 507 17.15 -60.50 20.79
N GLU A 508 17.60 -59.38 21.35
CA GLU A 508 17.70 -59.16 22.79
C GLU A 508 16.53 -58.31 23.28
N VAL A 509 15.77 -58.78 24.27
CA VAL A 509 14.64 -58.03 24.84
C VAL A 509 14.95 -57.71 26.30
N LEU A 510 15.21 -56.44 26.58
CA LEU A 510 15.54 -55.89 27.90
C LEU A 510 14.40 -55.00 28.38
N VAL A 511 13.20 -55.59 28.48
CA VAL A 511 11.96 -54.88 28.89
C VAL A 511 11.47 -55.53 30.19
N ALA A 512 11.29 -54.71 31.23
CA ALA A 512 10.79 -55.20 32.50
C ALA A 512 9.31 -55.60 32.37
N GLU A 513 8.95 -56.73 33.03
CA GLU A 513 7.58 -57.30 32.91
C GLU A 513 6.49 -56.39 33.51
N ASN A 514 6.85 -55.51 34.43
CA ASN A 514 5.93 -54.61 35.14
C ASN A 514 5.69 -53.26 34.40
N LEU A 515 6.30 -53.06 33.25
CA LEU A 515 6.06 -51.83 32.48
C LEU A 515 4.72 -51.89 31.75
N SER A 516 3.83 -50.95 32.12
CA SER A 516 2.50 -50.80 31.54
C SER A 516 2.33 -49.42 30.93
N ILE A 517 1.71 -49.36 29.76
CA ILE A 517 1.46 -48.14 28.99
C ILE A 517 -0.03 -47.99 28.73
N TRP A 518 -0.47 -46.77 28.46
CA TRP A 518 -1.83 -46.47 28.00
C TRP A 518 -1.86 -46.41 26.49
N ALA A 519 -2.38 -47.46 25.83
CA ALA A 519 -2.32 -47.59 24.38
C ALA A 519 -3.47 -48.45 23.85
N ASP A 520 -3.68 -48.43 22.51
CA ASP A 520 -4.45 -49.43 21.80
C ASP A 520 -3.51 -50.59 21.40
N GLU A 521 -3.76 -51.80 21.96
CA GLU A 521 -2.91 -52.97 21.78
C GLU A 521 -2.78 -53.38 20.30
N SER A 522 -3.88 -53.29 19.53
CA SER A 522 -3.89 -53.67 18.12
C SER A 522 -3.09 -52.72 17.25
N ARG A 523 -3.23 -51.42 17.50
CA ARG A 523 -2.48 -50.37 16.81
C ARG A 523 -1.01 -50.33 17.23
N LEU A 524 -0.72 -50.55 18.52
CA LEU A 524 0.67 -50.70 18.96
C LEU A 524 1.36 -51.90 18.31
N ARG A 525 0.66 -53.02 18.16
CA ARG A 525 1.17 -54.21 17.44
C ARG A 525 1.51 -53.89 15.99
N GLN A 526 0.65 -53.12 15.31
CA GLN A 526 0.89 -52.64 13.93
C GLN A 526 2.17 -51.80 13.84
N VAL A 527 2.38 -50.85 14.77
CA VAL A 527 3.59 -50.02 14.85
C VAL A 527 4.83 -50.87 15.07
N LEU A 528 4.79 -51.82 16.03
CA LEU A 528 5.92 -52.67 16.35
C LEU A 528 6.29 -53.62 15.20
N LEU A 529 5.29 -54.22 14.53
CA LEU A 529 5.52 -55.03 13.31
C LEU A 529 6.23 -54.25 12.22
N ASN A 530 5.86 -52.99 12.05
CA ASN A 530 6.48 -52.15 11.03
C ASN A 530 7.94 -51.79 11.41
N ILE A 531 8.21 -51.40 12.65
CA ILE A 531 9.54 -50.98 13.06
C ILE A 531 10.49 -52.19 13.15
N VAL A 532 10.08 -53.31 13.75
CA VAL A 532 10.90 -54.53 13.81
C VAL A 532 11.10 -55.10 12.40
N GLY A 533 10.07 -55.05 11.55
CA GLY A 533 10.19 -55.42 10.15
C GLY A 533 11.21 -54.57 9.40
N ASN A 534 11.24 -53.27 9.64
CA ASN A 534 12.27 -52.42 9.10
C ASN A 534 13.67 -52.73 9.65
N ALA A 535 13.81 -53.00 10.94
CA ALA A 535 15.07 -53.42 11.52
C ALA A 535 15.60 -54.71 10.88
N LEU A 536 14.73 -55.70 10.67
CA LEU A 536 15.09 -56.94 9.94
C LEU A 536 15.45 -56.69 8.48
N LYS A 537 14.80 -55.75 7.84
CA LYS A 537 14.96 -55.45 6.43
C LYS A 537 16.25 -54.71 6.10
N TYR A 538 16.63 -53.75 6.95
CA TYR A 538 17.74 -52.83 6.68
C TYR A 538 19.04 -53.21 7.41
N THR A 539 19.04 -54.30 8.13
CA THR A 539 20.22 -54.80 8.83
C THR A 539 20.78 -56.06 8.13
N PRO A 540 22.08 -56.25 7.95
CA PRO A 540 22.67 -57.44 7.41
C PRO A 540 22.30 -58.71 8.20
N ALA A 541 22.30 -59.89 7.56
CA ALA A 541 22.11 -61.18 8.25
C ALA A 541 23.21 -61.41 9.31
N ALA A 542 22.94 -62.25 10.29
CA ALA A 542 23.83 -62.58 11.39
C ALA A 542 24.23 -61.41 12.33
N THR A 543 23.39 -60.36 12.38
CA THR A 543 23.52 -59.22 13.28
C THR A 543 22.52 -59.32 14.44
N ARG A 544 22.61 -58.40 15.42
CA ARG A 544 21.68 -58.34 16.53
C ARG A 544 20.64 -57.22 16.36
N ILE A 545 19.51 -57.38 17.03
CA ILE A 545 18.50 -56.32 17.24
C ILE A 545 18.26 -56.29 18.73
N ALA A 546 18.27 -55.08 19.35
CA ALA A 546 18.03 -54.96 20.79
C ALA A 546 16.76 -54.10 21.03
N MET A 547 15.92 -54.56 21.91
CA MET A 547 14.73 -53.85 22.39
C MET A 547 14.89 -53.59 23.88
N SER A 548 14.81 -52.32 24.29
CA SER A 548 14.88 -51.94 25.70
C SER A 548 13.80 -50.92 26.03
N ALA A 549 13.36 -50.87 27.29
CA ALA A 549 12.38 -49.87 27.70
C ALA A 549 12.76 -49.26 29.04
N GLU A 550 12.54 -47.95 29.15
CA GLU A 550 12.80 -47.16 30.35
C GLU A 550 11.66 -46.19 30.61
N THR A 551 11.54 -45.73 31.85
CA THR A 551 10.60 -44.65 32.18
C THR A 551 11.31 -43.30 32.14
N ALA A 552 10.70 -42.30 31.50
CA ALA A 552 11.26 -40.98 31.34
C ALA A 552 10.22 -39.89 31.63
N ASP A 553 10.69 -38.72 32.02
CA ASP A 553 9.89 -37.52 32.10
C ASP A 553 9.87 -36.76 30.76
N TRP A 554 8.94 -35.81 30.63
CA TRP A 554 8.82 -35.01 29.43
C TRP A 554 10.11 -34.27 29.06
N ASN A 555 10.82 -33.70 30.02
CA ASN A 555 12.04 -32.93 29.77
C ASN A 555 13.13 -33.78 29.10
N SER A 556 13.31 -35.02 29.62
CA SER A 556 14.27 -35.97 29.06
C SER A 556 13.92 -36.39 27.65
N ILE A 557 12.64 -36.63 27.35
CA ILE A 557 12.15 -36.99 26.03
C ILE A 557 12.31 -35.79 25.07
N HIS A 558 11.89 -34.60 25.49
CA HIS A 558 11.95 -33.39 24.69
C HIS A 558 13.37 -33.00 24.24
N TYR A 559 14.35 -33.21 25.14
CA TYR A 559 15.76 -32.94 24.82
C TYR A 559 16.30 -33.92 23.76
N ARG A 560 15.84 -35.18 23.74
CA ARG A 560 16.28 -36.22 22.79
C ARG A 560 15.64 -36.11 21.41
N MET A 561 14.52 -35.39 21.27
CA MET A 561 13.85 -35.18 19.98
C MET A 561 14.61 -34.19 19.08
N THR A 562 14.46 -34.31 17.77
CA THR A 562 15.00 -33.34 16.79
C THR A 562 14.35 -31.96 16.97
N PRO A 563 15.06 -30.84 16.63
CA PRO A 563 14.51 -29.49 16.77
C PRO A 563 13.20 -29.27 16.00
N THR A 564 13.09 -29.80 14.80
CA THR A 564 11.88 -29.66 13.95
C THR A 564 10.69 -30.43 14.55
N TYR A 565 10.93 -31.60 15.12
CA TYR A 565 9.86 -32.35 15.75
C TYR A 565 9.36 -31.67 17.04
N ARG A 566 10.25 -31.01 17.79
CA ARG A 566 9.89 -30.21 18.98
C ARG A 566 8.92 -29.06 18.61
N THR A 567 9.12 -28.40 17.46
CA THR A 567 8.28 -27.31 17.04
C THR A 567 6.94 -27.72 16.42
N GLN A 568 6.85 -28.93 15.90
CA GLN A 568 5.64 -29.47 15.27
C GLN A 568 4.67 -30.13 16.24
N SER A 569 5.14 -30.62 17.41
CA SER A 569 4.28 -31.22 18.43
C SER A 569 3.49 -30.12 19.14
N ALA A 570 2.23 -29.98 18.75
CA ALA A 570 1.32 -28.93 19.25
C ALA A 570 0.85 -29.12 20.71
N GLN A 571 1.20 -30.24 21.36
CA GLN A 571 0.75 -30.56 22.72
C GLN A 571 1.94 -30.62 23.67
N THR A 572 2.03 -29.62 24.55
CA THR A 572 2.92 -29.72 25.72
C THR A 572 2.19 -30.53 26.79
N PRO A 573 2.67 -31.71 27.17
CA PRO A 573 2.04 -32.48 28.24
C PRO A 573 1.99 -31.70 29.55
N GLN A 574 1.05 -32.04 30.42
CA GLN A 574 1.06 -31.50 31.77
C GLN A 574 2.35 -31.95 32.50
N HIS A 575 2.98 -31.08 33.26
CA HIS A 575 4.33 -31.23 33.83
C HIS A 575 4.57 -32.49 34.69
N GLU A 576 3.55 -33.32 34.97
CA GLU A 576 3.61 -34.52 35.79
C GLU A 576 3.45 -35.86 35.03
N GLU A 577 3.28 -35.81 33.69
CA GLU A 577 3.12 -37.06 32.93
C GLU A 577 4.44 -37.80 32.76
N ARG A 578 4.44 -39.08 33.13
CA ARG A 578 5.54 -40.01 32.86
C ARG A 578 5.26 -40.83 31.61
N PHE A 579 6.31 -41.12 30.91
CA PHE A 579 6.26 -41.90 29.67
C PHE A 579 7.11 -43.17 29.84
N VAL A 580 6.75 -44.23 29.14
CA VAL A 580 7.61 -45.39 28.88
C VAL A 580 8.19 -45.19 27.48
N VAL A 581 9.51 -45.15 27.41
CA VAL A 581 10.26 -45.04 26.15
C VAL A 581 10.76 -46.43 25.76
N LEU A 582 10.20 -46.96 24.67
CA LEU A 582 10.67 -48.17 24.02
C LEU A 582 11.70 -47.83 22.96
N ALA A 583 12.93 -48.35 23.08
CA ALA A 583 13.99 -48.20 22.09
C ALA A 583 14.16 -49.54 21.33
N ILE A 584 14.13 -49.49 20.01
CA ILE A 584 14.38 -50.61 19.11
C ILE A 584 15.62 -50.26 18.29
N ARG A 585 16.74 -50.91 18.61
CA ARG A 585 18.05 -50.67 18.00
C ARG A 585 18.42 -51.76 17.02
N ASP A 586 18.80 -51.36 15.85
CA ASP A 586 19.44 -52.20 14.83
C ASP A 586 20.92 -51.82 14.62
N TRP A 587 21.69 -52.64 13.96
CA TRP A 587 23.07 -52.38 13.56
C TRP A 587 23.19 -52.43 12.04
N GLY A 588 22.29 -51.67 11.39
CA GLY A 588 22.18 -51.56 9.93
C GLY A 588 23.02 -50.44 9.32
N MET A 589 22.52 -49.92 8.22
CA MET A 589 23.22 -48.96 7.41
C MET A 589 23.26 -47.52 8.02
N GLY A 590 22.51 -47.28 9.09
CA GLY A 590 22.33 -45.94 9.64
C GLY A 590 21.49 -45.00 8.81
N ILE A 591 21.14 -43.83 9.35
CA ILE A 591 20.32 -42.80 8.73
C ILE A 591 21.01 -41.46 8.93
N ALA A 592 21.32 -40.76 7.83
CA ALA A 592 21.97 -39.47 7.89
C ALA A 592 21.11 -38.44 8.68
N PRO A 593 21.73 -37.55 9.48
CA PRO A 593 20.98 -36.57 10.29
C PRO A 593 19.94 -35.77 9.50
N GLU A 594 20.25 -35.36 8.27
CA GLU A 594 19.37 -34.61 7.36
C GLU A 594 18.14 -35.38 6.91
N ASP A 595 18.22 -36.74 6.93
CA ASP A 595 17.14 -37.63 6.50
C ASP A 595 16.24 -38.05 7.67
N GLN A 596 16.69 -37.93 8.95
CA GLN A 596 15.96 -38.42 10.11
C GLN A 596 14.61 -37.75 10.31
N GLU A 597 14.53 -36.45 10.02
CA GLU A 597 13.27 -35.68 10.10
C GLU A 597 12.29 -36.06 8.99
N ARG A 598 12.79 -36.42 7.82
CA ARG A 598 11.98 -36.70 6.64
C ARG A 598 11.38 -38.11 6.64
N LEU A 599 11.94 -39.04 7.43
CA LEU A 599 11.51 -40.44 7.48
C LEU A 599 10.03 -40.65 7.79
N PHE A 600 9.46 -39.77 8.62
CA PHE A 600 8.08 -39.86 9.03
C PHE A 600 7.10 -39.09 8.13
N PHE A 601 7.58 -38.49 7.02
CA PHE A 601 6.69 -37.88 6.03
C PHE A 601 6.14 -38.96 5.09
N ARG A 602 4.98 -38.68 4.51
CA ARG A 602 4.34 -39.57 3.54
C ARG A 602 5.23 -39.78 2.31
N PHE A 603 5.32 -41.04 1.88
CA PHE A 603 6.00 -41.44 0.65
C PHE A 603 7.51 -41.21 0.61
N VAL A 604 8.11 -40.89 1.73
CA VAL A 604 9.55 -40.71 1.83
C VAL A 604 10.24 -42.10 1.83
N ARG A 605 11.19 -42.23 0.90
CA ARG A 605 12.14 -43.38 0.84
C ARG A 605 13.53 -42.81 0.69
N LEU A 606 14.44 -43.23 1.54
CA LEU A 606 15.82 -42.77 1.47
C LEU A 606 16.53 -43.31 0.23
N PRO A 607 17.47 -42.56 -0.40
CA PRO A 607 18.19 -42.97 -1.60
C PRO A 607 18.88 -44.33 -1.43
N ASN A 608 19.44 -44.60 -0.27
CA ASN A 608 20.10 -45.87 0.08
C ASN A 608 19.13 -47.05 0.14
N ALA A 609 17.88 -46.81 0.54
CA ALA A 609 16.84 -47.84 0.55
C ALA A 609 16.28 -48.12 -0.87
N VAL A 610 16.33 -47.16 -1.75
CA VAL A 610 15.94 -47.31 -3.17
C VAL A 610 16.97 -48.15 -3.91
N SER A 611 18.26 -47.93 -3.68
CA SER A 611 19.35 -48.66 -4.34
C SER A 611 19.48 -50.12 -3.91
N SER A 612 18.99 -50.49 -2.71
CA SER A 612 19.09 -51.82 -2.12
C SER A 612 18.04 -52.84 -2.63
N LYS A 613 17.27 -52.54 -3.70
CA LYS A 613 16.16 -53.37 -4.25
C LYS A 613 15.07 -53.74 -3.22
N GLN A 614 15.05 -53.11 -2.05
CA GLN A 614 14.05 -53.38 -1.02
C GLN A 614 12.76 -52.65 -1.28
N ARG A 615 11.63 -53.38 -1.26
CA ARG A 615 10.30 -52.87 -1.60
C ARG A 615 9.65 -52.14 -0.42
N GLY A 616 8.79 -51.16 -0.71
CA GLY A 616 7.94 -50.50 0.28
C GLY A 616 7.39 -49.17 -0.15
N ALA A 617 6.14 -48.89 0.15
CA ALA A 617 5.40 -47.69 -0.32
C ALA A 617 5.78 -46.38 0.40
N GLY A 618 6.68 -46.41 1.39
CA GLY A 618 7.04 -45.20 2.17
C GLY A 618 5.90 -44.70 3.07
N LEU A 619 4.92 -45.54 3.40
CA LEU A 619 3.79 -45.20 4.26
C LEU A 619 3.93 -45.72 5.72
N GLY A 620 4.74 -46.74 5.94
CA GLY A 620 4.77 -47.43 7.20
C GLY A 620 5.21 -46.57 8.38
N LEU A 621 6.30 -45.83 8.26
CA LEU A 621 6.78 -44.93 9.32
C LEU A 621 5.88 -43.71 9.52
N TYR A 622 5.31 -43.17 8.46
CA TYR A 622 4.27 -42.12 8.56
C TYR A 622 3.07 -42.62 9.38
N LEU A 623 2.56 -43.83 9.05
CA LEU A 623 1.45 -44.44 9.80
C LEU A 623 1.83 -44.71 11.27
N CYS A 624 3.04 -45.18 11.54
CA CYS A 624 3.53 -45.34 12.91
C CYS A 624 3.46 -44.03 13.67
N ARG A 625 3.93 -42.94 13.08
CA ARG A 625 3.87 -41.62 13.72
C ARG A 625 2.43 -41.17 14.00
N GLN A 626 1.53 -41.32 13.05
CA GLN A 626 0.14 -40.94 13.23
C GLN A 626 -0.58 -41.76 14.33
N ILE A 627 -0.33 -43.06 14.38
CA ILE A 627 -0.89 -43.95 15.40
C ILE A 627 -0.35 -43.58 16.77
N ILE A 628 0.96 -43.36 16.91
CA ILE A 628 1.59 -43.03 18.19
C ILE A 628 1.14 -41.65 18.68
N GLU A 629 1.08 -40.65 17.79
CA GLU A 629 0.57 -39.29 18.12
C GLU A 629 -0.92 -39.31 18.50
N ALA A 630 -1.74 -40.14 17.85
CA ALA A 630 -3.13 -40.33 18.23
C ALA A 630 -3.31 -40.97 19.62
N MET A 631 -2.32 -41.76 20.09
CA MET A 631 -2.25 -42.33 21.45
C MET A 631 -1.59 -41.36 22.45
N ASN A 632 -1.42 -40.06 22.14
CA ASN A 632 -0.70 -39.06 22.92
C ASN A 632 0.77 -39.43 23.21
N GLY A 633 1.39 -40.15 22.30
CA GLY A 633 2.77 -40.56 22.34
C GLY A 633 3.66 -39.82 21.37
N TYR A 634 4.94 -40.17 21.37
CA TYR A 634 5.96 -39.56 20.51
C TYR A 634 6.83 -40.67 19.90
N ILE A 635 7.26 -40.46 18.63
CA ILE A 635 8.16 -41.35 17.92
C ILE A 635 9.26 -40.55 17.23
N TRP A 636 10.51 -40.95 17.43
CA TRP A 636 11.66 -40.34 16.76
C TRP A 636 12.75 -41.38 16.49
N VAL A 637 13.83 -40.95 15.85
CA VAL A 637 14.95 -41.80 15.49
C VAL A 637 16.27 -41.16 15.92
N GLU A 638 17.20 -41.99 16.39
CA GLU A 638 18.58 -41.62 16.68
C GLU A 638 19.52 -42.48 15.82
N SER A 639 20.37 -41.84 15.03
CA SER A 639 21.39 -42.49 14.21
C SER A 639 22.53 -41.54 13.88
N THR A 640 23.76 -42.08 13.81
CA THR A 640 24.93 -41.30 13.37
C THR A 640 25.08 -41.18 11.85
N GLY A 641 24.33 -41.97 11.10
CA GLY A 641 24.46 -42.08 9.65
C GLY A 641 25.62 -42.96 9.18
N VAL A 642 26.35 -43.60 10.13
CA VAL A 642 27.48 -44.45 9.80
C VAL A 642 27.03 -45.91 9.69
N ALA A 643 27.38 -46.57 8.57
CA ALA A 643 27.04 -47.96 8.37
C ALA A 643 27.72 -48.88 9.39
N GLY A 644 26.92 -49.75 10.03
CA GLY A 644 27.37 -50.63 11.08
C GLY A 644 27.14 -50.09 12.49
N GLU A 645 26.95 -48.77 12.69
CA GLU A 645 26.53 -48.21 13.98
C GLU A 645 25.00 -48.33 14.17
N GLY A 646 24.26 -48.37 13.06
CA GLY A 646 22.85 -48.67 12.99
C GLY A 646 21.92 -47.53 13.34
N THR A 647 20.67 -47.88 13.68
CA THR A 647 19.60 -46.95 13.97
C THR A 647 18.84 -47.35 15.21
N THR A 648 18.42 -46.39 16.01
CA THR A 648 17.53 -46.60 17.15
C THR A 648 16.22 -45.89 16.92
N PHE A 649 15.13 -46.60 16.79
CA PHE A 649 13.78 -46.04 16.81
C PHE A 649 13.29 -45.96 18.23
N LEU A 650 12.75 -44.82 18.64
CA LEU A 650 12.26 -44.58 19.99
C LEU A 650 10.78 -44.22 19.94
N ILE A 651 10.02 -44.88 20.81
CA ILE A 651 8.57 -44.69 20.94
C ILE A 651 8.31 -44.33 22.41
N ALA A 652 7.79 -43.16 22.68
CA ALA A 652 7.34 -42.77 24.01
C ALA A 652 5.82 -42.82 24.09
N LEU A 653 5.27 -43.54 25.03
CA LEU A 653 3.82 -43.65 25.28
C LEU A 653 3.53 -43.34 26.76
N PRO A 654 2.36 -42.75 27.09
CA PRO A 654 1.99 -42.46 28.46
C PRO A 654 2.06 -43.70 29.33
N GLN A 655 2.73 -43.57 30.48
CA GLN A 655 2.83 -44.67 31.45
C GLN A 655 1.48 -44.89 32.12
N HIS A 656 1.01 -46.15 32.14
CA HIS A 656 -0.12 -46.51 33.00
C HIS A 656 0.41 -46.83 34.40
N LYS A 657 -0.09 -46.10 35.41
CA LYS A 657 0.13 -46.44 36.83
C LYS A 657 -1.03 -47.29 37.29
N GLU A 658 -0.72 -48.49 37.81
CA GLU A 658 -1.71 -49.31 38.52
C GLU A 658 -2.23 -48.61 39.76
#